data_bd74cd46a4f426cfe45bbab834ef0a3c
#
_entry.id   bd74cd46a4f426cfe45bbab834ef0a3c
#
_cell.length_a   1.000
_cell.length_b   1.000
_cell.length_c   1.000
_cell.angle_alpha   90.00
_cell.angle_beta   90.00
_cell.angle_gamma   90.00
#
_symmetry.space_group_name_H-M   'P 1'
#
loop_
_entity.id
_entity.type
_entity.pdbx_description
1 polymer ?
#
loop_
_entity_poly.entity_id
_entity_poly.type
_entity_poly.pdbx_seq_one_letter_code
_entity_poly.pdbx_strand_id
1 'polypeptide(L)'
;MTEDSKPRDNFAAPSMEDWHKAAAKSAPNGDVSALNWITPDGISVKPLYTAQDMQGLQYTNTLPGMEPYIRGPQATMYAVRPWTIRQYAGFSTAEESNAFYRKALAAGGQGVSVAFDLATHRGYDSDHPRVTGDVGKAGVAIDSVEDMKILFDQIPLDKVSVSMTMNGAVLPVLAGYVVAAEEQGVSQDKLSGTIQNDILKEFMVRNTYIYPPQPSMKIIGDIIEYTSKNMPKFNSISISGYHMQEAGANQALELAFTLADGKEYVKTATAKGMDVDDFAGRLSFFWAIGMNFYLEIAKMRAARLLWCRIMKGFNAKKPKSLMLRTHCQTSGWSLTEQDPYNNVVRTTIEAMAAVFGGTQSLHTNALDEAIALPTEFSARIARNTQLIIQEETHITNVIDPWAGSYMMEKLTQDMADAAWKIIEEVEAMGGMTQAVDSGWAKLKIEAAAAEKQARIDSGKDVIVGVNKYKLAKEDPVDILEVDNVKVRDNQIKRLNDMKSKRDQKAVDAALAALTEAAKTGEGNLLDLAIKAIRLRASVGEVSDALEKEFGRHRADTQKVTGVYAAAYDSAEGWEKLKGEISEAAEDLGRRPRVMIAKLGQDGHDRGAKVVATAFADLGFDVDMGPLFQTPEECARQAIENDVHAVGVSTLAAGHKTLVPAIIEELKKQGADDIIVFVGGVVPAQDYDFLYGAGVKGVYGPGTPIPASAKDVLEQIKKATAQ
;
A
#
# COMPACT_ATOMS: atom_id res chain seq x y z
N MET A 1 -21.82 -50.74 16.12
CA MET A 1 -20.85 -51.23 15.13
C MET A 1 -19.49 -51.22 15.81
N THR A 2 -18.95 -52.38 16.00
CA THR A 2 -17.77 -52.66 16.86
C THR A 2 -16.51 -52.09 16.23
N GLU A 3 -15.78 -51.34 17.05
CA GLU A 3 -14.50 -50.63 16.77
C GLU A 3 -13.29 -51.53 16.57
N ASP A 4 -13.46 -52.84 16.32
CA ASP A 4 -12.44 -53.86 16.51
C ASP A 4 -12.10 -54.66 15.26
N SER A 5 -11.67 -54.06 14.17
CA SER A 5 -11.14 -54.87 13.05
C SER A 5 -10.03 -54.24 12.20
N LYS A 6 -9.31 -53.25 12.67
CA LYS A 6 -8.06 -52.88 12.02
C LYS A 6 -6.89 -53.34 12.86
N PRO A 7 -5.90 -54.05 12.27
CA PRO A 7 -4.68 -54.35 13.00
C PRO A 7 -4.04 -53.05 13.47
N ARG A 8 -3.98 -52.81 14.76
CA ARG A 8 -3.21 -51.71 15.32
C ARG A 8 -1.74 -52.16 15.26
N ASP A 9 -1.01 -51.51 14.36
CA ASP A 9 0.44 -51.63 14.38
C ASP A 9 0.94 -51.26 15.79
N ASN A 10 1.78 -52.13 16.39
CA ASN A 10 2.32 -51.92 17.72
C ASN A 10 3.46 -50.88 17.69
N PHE A 11 3.19 -49.68 17.25
CA PHE A 11 4.14 -48.58 17.38
C PHE A 11 4.13 -48.04 18.81
N ALA A 12 5.32 -47.81 19.36
CA ALA A 12 5.45 -47.14 20.64
C ALA A 12 4.83 -45.72 20.56
N ALA A 13 4.12 -45.33 21.62
CA ALA A 13 3.62 -43.95 21.75
C ALA A 13 4.73 -43.13 22.43
N PRO A 14 5.53 -42.35 21.67
CA PRO A 14 6.61 -41.56 22.25
C PRO A 14 6.06 -40.42 23.09
N SER A 15 6.74 -40.13 24.18
CA SER A 15 6.44 -38.97 25.03
C SER A 15 7.09 -37.69 24.49
N MET A 16 6.65 -36.54 24.97
CA MET A 16 7.35 -35.28 24.70
C MET A 16 8.78 -35.27 25.25
N GLU A 17 9.02 -35.98 26.32
CA GLU A 17 10.36 -36.15 26.88
C GLU A 17 11.28 -36.92 25.91
N ASP A 18 10.78 -37.98 25.27
CA ASP A 18 11.52 -38.73 24.27
C ASP A 18 11.88 -37.86 23.08
N TRP A 19 10.92 -37.04 22.63
CA TRP A 19 11.15 -36.08 21.54
C TRP A 19 12.21 -35.04 21.95
N HIS A 20 12.11 -34.45 23.16
CA HIS A 20 13.10 -33.46 23.64
C HIS A 20 14.52 -34.07 23.72
N LYS A 21 14.66 -35.28 24.21
CA LYS A 21 15.95 -36.00 24.24
C LYS A 21 16.53 -36.21 22.83
N ALA A 22 15.66 -36.53 21.85
CA ALA A 22 16.08 -36.72 20.49
C ALA A 22 16.46 -35.39 19.82
N ALA A 23 15.63 -34.34 19.98
CA ALA A 23 15.83 -33.02 19.41
C ALA A 23 17.09 -32.33 20.00
N ALA A 24 17.37 -32.48 21.28
CA ALA A 24 18.55 -31.91 21.93
C ALA A 24 19.87 -32.36 21.30
N LYS A 25 19.90 -33.54 20.65
CA LYS A 25 21.11 -34.05 19.96
C LYS A 25 21.53 -33.18 18.78
N SER A 26 20.59 -32.47 18.17
CA SER A 26 20.81 -31.62 16.97
C SER A 26 20.53 -30.13 17.21
N ALA A 27 19.91 -29.80 18.34
CA ALA A 27 19.65 -28.41 18.72
C ALA A 27 20.94 -27.67 19.09
N PRO A 28 21.02 -26.35 18.85
CA PRO A 28 22.16 -25.53 19.24
C PRO A 28 22.44 -25.67 20.73
N ASN A 29 23.68 -26.07 21.10
CA ASN A 29 24.09 -26.31 22.47
C ASN A 29 23.18 -27.28 23.26
N GLY A 30 22.43 -28.15 22.58
CA GLY A 30 21.46 -29.04 23.19
C GLY A 30 20.17 -28.38 23.68
N ASP A 31 19.98 -27.11 23.42
CA ASP A 31 18.81 -26.33 23.83
C ASP A 31 17.77 -26.29 22.72
N VAL A 32 16.67 -27.03 22.89
CA VAL A 32 15.56 -27.08 21.95
C VAL A 32 14.78 -25.74 21.89
N SER A 33 14.80 -24.96 22.98
CA SER A 33 14.14 -23.66 23.02
C SER A 33 14.82 -22.62 22.11
N ALA A 34 16.09 -22.81 21.79
CA ALA A 34 16.83 -21.99 20.84
C ALA A 34 16.29 -22.12 19.38
N LEU A 35 15.46 -23.12 19.10
CA LEU A 35 14.78 -23.29 17.82
C LEU A 35 13.50 -22.48 17.71
N ASN A 36 13.03 -21.87 18.80
CA ASN A 36 11.87 -20.96 18.72
C ASN A 36 12.22 -19.73 17.91
N TRP A 37 11.35 -19.41 16.98
CA TRP A 37 11.49 -18.21 16.15
C TRP A 37 10.60 -17.10 16.69
N ILE A 38 11.20 -15.99 17.10
CA ILE A 38 10.45 -14.77 17.44
C ILE A 38 10.24 -13.98 16.17
N THR A 39 8.98 -13.83 15.79
CA THR A 39 8.58 -13.08 14.61
C THR A 39 8.73 -11.57 14.82
N PRO A 40 8.75 -10.76 13.74
CA PRO A 40 8.71 -9.30 13.86
C PRO A 40 7.47 -8.77 14.61
N ASP A 41 6.41 -9.57 14.71
CA ASP A 41 5.20 -9.26 15.48
C ASP A 41 5.32 -9.53 16.96
N GLY A 42 6.47 -10.08 17.41
CA GLY A 42 6.68 -10.52 18.79
C GLY A 42 6.03 -11.86 19.14
N ILE A 43 5.55 -12.60 18.14
CA ILE A 43 4.95 -13.93 18.33
C ILE A 43 6.05 -14.98 18.33
N SER A 44 6.05 -15.86 19.35
CA SER A 44 6.98 -17.00 19.44
C SER A 44 6.40 -18.20 18.68
N VAL A 45 7.07 -18.57 17.59
CA VAL A 45 6.72 -19.75 16.80
C VAL A 45 7.64 -20.90 17.22
N LYS A 46 7.05 -22.00 17.68
CA LYS A 46 7.80 -23.20 18.11
C LYS A 46 8.11 -24.10 16.92
N PRO A 47 9.19 -24.91 16.99
CA PRO A 47 9.49 -25.90 15.94
C PRO A 47 8.49 -27.07 15.92
N LEU A 48 7.79 -27.33 17.03
CA LEU A 48 6.81 -28.39 17.18
C LEU A 48 5.59 -27.92 17.95
N TYR A 49 4.41 -28.24 17.44
CA TYR A 49 3.12 -28.04 18.08
C TYR A 49 2.43 -29.38 18.28
N THR A 50 1.68 -29.52 19.37
CA THR A 50 0.94 -30.73 19.74
C THR A 50 -0.49 -30.39 20.15
N ALA A 51 -1.30 -31.40 20.46
CA ALA A 51 -2.64 -31.21 20.98
C ALA A 51 -2.67 -30.36 22.28
N GLN A 52 -1.58 -30.31 23.03
CA GLN A 52 -1.49 -29.45 24.21
C GLN A 52 -1.55 -27.98 23.89
N ASP A 53 -1.07 -27.58 22.72
CA ASP A 53 -1.09 -26.19 22.26
C ASP A 53 -2.51 -25.70 21.92
N MET A 54 -3.45 -26.65 21.74
CA MET A 54 -4.87 -26.35 21.53
C MET A 54 -5.64 -26.10 22.82
N GLN A 55 -5.07 -26.42 23.99
CA GLN A 55 -5.76 -26.26 25.26
C GLN A 55 -6.03 -24.78 25.56
N GLY A 56 -7.26 -24.45 25.89
CA GLY A 56 -7.69 -23.09 26.20
C GLY A 56 -7.96 -22.23 24.97
N LEU A 57 -7.69 -22.70 23.74
CA LEU A 57 -8.07 -21.97 22.54
C LEU A 57 -9.58 -21.94 22.36
N GLN A 58 -10.09 -20.78 21.93
CA GLN A 58 -11.48 -20.60 21.61
C GLN A 58 -11.71 -20.79 20.10
N TYR A 59 -12.95 -21.10 19.72
CA TYR A 59 -13.40 -21.14 18.33
C TYR A 59 -12.70 -22.16 17.42
N THR A 60 -12.16 -23.24 17.94
CA THR A 60 -11.50 -24.31 17.16
C THR A 60 -12.50 -25.27 16.48
N ASN A 61 -13.77 -25.28 16.92
CA ASN A 61 -14.85 -26.10 16.37
C ASN A 61 -15.85 -25.29 15.52
N THR A 62 -15.41 -24.24 14.86
CA THR A 62 -16.25 -23.41 14.01
C THR A 62 -16.45 -24.05 12.64
N LEU A 63 -17.49 -23.59 11.93
CA LEU A 63 -17.80 -24.03 10.58
C LEU A 63 -17.67 -22.87 9.58
N PRO A 64 -17.29 -23.14 8.32
CA PRO A 64 -17.23 -22.10 7.29
C PRO A 64 -18.63 -21.53 7.03
N GLY A 65 -18.69 -20.22 6.77
CA GLY A 65 -19.94 -19.50 6.58
C GLY A 65 -20.77 -19.26 7.85
N MET A 66 -20.24 -19.65 9.01
CA MET A 66 -20.90 -19.48 10.31
C MET A 66 -20.05 -18.58 11.23
N GLU A 67 -20.75 -17.82 12.08
CA GLU A 67 -20.12 -16.94 13.07
C GLU A 67 -19.13 -17.74 13.95
N PRO A 68 -17.92 -17.25 14.20
CA PRO A 68 -17.34 -15.96 13.86
C PRO A 68 -16.56 -15.92 12.51
N TYR A 69 -16.87 -16.76 11.57
CA TYR A 69 -16.37 -16.79 10.18
C TYR A 69 -14.88 -17.07 10.01
N ILE A 70 -14.20 -17.63 11.00
CA ILE A 70 -12.76 -17.93 10.96
C ILE A 70 -12.39 -18.75 9.72
N ARG A 71 -13.23 -19.73 9.38
CA ARG A 71 -13.00 -20.69 8.28
C ARG A 71 -13.48 -20.18 6.91
N GLY A 72 -13.90 -18.93 6.84
CA GLY A 72 -14.34 -18.27 5.61
C GLY A 72 -15.76 -17.72 5.70
N PRO A 73 -16.08 -16.69 4.89
CA PRO A 73 -17.39 -16.05 4.91
C PRO A 73 -18.50 -16.87 4.29
N GLN A 74 -18.20 -17.93 3.52
CA GLN A 74 -19.15 -18.76 2.81
C GLN A 74 -19.03 -20.22 3.22
N ALA A 75 -20.17 -20.92 3.31
CA ALA A 75 -20.21 -22.31 3.75
C ALA A 75 -19.43 -23.27 2.83
N THR A 76 -19.43 -23.02 1.54
CA THR A 76 -18.77 -23.86 0.52
C THR A 76 -17.47 -23.30 -0.01
N MET A 77 -17.16 -22.05 0.30
CA MET A 77 -15.95 -21.37 -0.17
C MET A 77 -15.59 -21.72 -1.62
N TYR A 78 -14.35 -22.12 -1.88
CA TYR A 78 -13.87 -22.45 -3.23
C TYR A 78 -14.39 -23.77 -3.80
N ALA A 79 -14.96 -24.66 -2.99
CA ALA A 79 -15.50 -25.93 -3.46
C ALA A 79 -16.64 -25.75 -4.49
N VAL A 80 -17.35 -24.62 -4.44
CA VAL A 80 -18.39 -24.26 -5.42
C VAL A 80 -17.95 -23.07 -6.28
N ARG A 81 -17.34 -22.04 -5.69
CA ARG A 81 -16.95 -20.84 -6.41
C ARG A 81 -15.53 -20.41 -5.99
N PRO A 82 -14.51 -20.60 -6.85
CA PRO A 82 -13.18 -20.10 -6.62
C PRO A 82 -13.16 -18.57 -6.42
N TRP A 83 -12.05 -18.05 -5.89
CA TRP A 83 -11.85 -16.60 -5.81
C TRP A 83 -11.83 -15.97 -7.19
N THR A 84 -12.20 -14.71 -7.28
CA THR A 84 -12.15 -13.95 -8.54
C THR A 84 -10.71 -13.55 -8.84
N ILE A 85 -10.22 -13.89 -10.01
CA ILE A 85 -8.96 -13.38 -10.53
C ILE A 85 -9.18 -11.92 -10.95
N ARG A 86 -8.52 -11.00 -10.25
CA ARG A 86 -8.69 -9.57 -10.46
C ARG A 86 -7.34 -8.91 -10.60
N GLN A 87 -6.90 -8.72 -11.83
CA GLN A 87 -5.65 -8.05 -12.12
C GLN A 87 -5.86 -6.53 -12.18
N TYR A 88 -5.01 -5.82 -11.46
CA TYR A 88 -4.96 -4.38 -11.39
C TYR A 88 -4.13 -3.84 -12.56
N ALA A 89 -4.63 -2.84 -13.27
CA ALA A 89 -3.91 -2.20 -14.35
C ALA A 89 -4.36 -0.75 -14.53
N GLY A 90 -3.41 0.10 -14.91
CA GLY A 90 -3.66 1.47 -15.31
C GLY A 90 -2.54 1.93 -16.23
N PHE A 91 -2.91 2.37 -17.42
CA PHE A 91 -2.01 3.02 -18.36
C PHE A 91 -2.22 4.53 -18.27
N SER A 92 -1.28 5.30 -18.77
CA SER A 92 -1.24 6.75 -18.61
C SER A 92 -2.43 7.50 -19.21
N THR A 93 -3.04 6.95 -20.28
CA THR A 93 -4.18 7.56 -20.98
C THR A 93 -5.47 6.76 -20.80
N ALA A 94 -6.61 7.45 -20.87
CA ALA A 94 -7.92 6.81 -20.83
C ALA A 94 -8.13 5.87 -22.03
N GLU A 95 -7.62 6.23 -23.20
CA GLU A 95 -7.70 5.44 -24.43
C GLU A 95 -6.95 4.12 -24.31
N GLU A 96 -5.71 4.15 -23.84
CA GLU A 96 -4.89 2.93 -23.65
C GLU A 96 -5.48 2.02 -22.58
N SER A 97 -5.93 2.60 -21.46
CA SER A 97 -6.59 1.87 -20.39
C SER A 97 -7.89 1.21 -20.88
N ASN A 98 -8.70 1.93 -21.64
CA ASN A 98 -9.91 1.38 -22.26
C ASN A 98 -9.62 0.20 -23.18
N ALA A 99 -8.62 0.33 -24.06
CA ALA A 99 -8.21 -0.76 -24.96
C ALA A 99 -7.78 -2.03 -24.19
N PHE A 100 -7.03 -1.83 -23.12
CA PHE A 100 -6.62 -2.91 -22.23
C PHE A 100 -7.81 -3.58 -21.54
N TYR A 101 -8.72 -2.80 -20.96
CA TYR A 101 -9.92 -3.33 -20.28
C TYR A 101 -10.80 -4.12 -21.22
N ARG A 102 -11.05 -3.61 -22.42
CA ARG A 102 -11.86 -4.30 -23.44
C ARG A 102 -11.22 -5.62 -23.87
N LYS A 103 -9.89 -5.65 -24.06
CA LYS A 103 -9.15 -6.87 -24.35
C LYS A 103 -9.25 -7.89 -23.21
N ALA A 104 -9.12 -7.44 -21.97
CA ALA A 104 -9.24 -8.29 -20.78
C ALA A 104 -10.65 -8.87 -20.60
N LEU A 105 -11.68 -8.06 -20.81
CA LEU A 105 -13.09 -8.50 -20.75
C LEU A 105 -13.43 -9.50 -21.87
N ALA A 106 -12.94 -9.27 -23.09
CA ALA A 106 -13.10 -10.20 -24.22
C ALA A 106 -12.40 -11.55 -23.97
N ALA A 107 -11.33 -11.55 -23.17
CA ALA A 107 -10.62 -12.76 -22.75
C ALA A 107 -11.25 -13.47 -21.53
N GLY A 108 -12.47 -13.08 -21.13
CA GLY A 108 -13.23 -13.71 -20.02
C GLY A 108 -13.10 -13.01 -18.68
N GLY A 109 -12.49 -11.83 -18.61
CA GLY A 109 -12.48 -11.00 -17.40
C GLY A 109 -13.91 -10.61 -16.97
N GLN A 110 -14.14 -10.55 -15.64
CA GLN A 110 -15.47 -10.27 -15.07
C GLN A 110 -15.60 -8.85 -14.50
N GLY A 111 -14.52 -8.11 -14.46
CA GLY A 111 -14.47 -6.75 -13.93
C GLY A 111 -13.17 -6.04 -14.30
N VAL A 112 -13.16 -4.74 -14.07
CA VAL A 112 -11.98 -3.89 -14.31
C VAL A 112 -11.56 -3.21 -13.02
N SER A 113 -10.26 -2.95 -12.87
CA SER A 113 -9.69 -2.21 -11.76
C SER A 113 -8.88 -1.04 -12.29
N VAL A 114 -9.23 0.17 -11.86
CA VAL A 114 -8.65 1.41 -12.36
C VAL A 114 -7.58 1.93 -11.41
N ALA A 115 -6.37 2.12 -11.93
CA ALA A 115 -5.31 2.89 -11.29
C ALA A 115 -5.31 4.31 -11.86
N PHE A 116 -5.32 5.31 -10.99
CA PHE A 116 -5.25 6.72 -11.36
C PHE A 116 -3.83 7.26 -11.20
N ASP A 117 -3.49 8.31 -11.93
CA ASP A 117 -2.20 8.96 -11.84
C ASP A 117 -2.05 9.82 -10.57
N LEU A 118 -0.82 10.25 -10.32
CA LEU A 118 -0.49 11.02 -9.12
C LEU A 118 -1.21 12.37 -9.06
N ALA A 119 -1.35 13.05 -10.19
CA ALA A 119 -2.04 14.33 -10.28
C ALA A 119 -3.52 14.20 -9.89
N THR A 120 -4.21 13.19 -10.44
CA THR A 120 -5.63 12.91 -10.14
C THR A 120 -5.82 12.57 -8.66
N HIS A 121 -4.95 11.72 -8.09
CA HIS A 121 -5.02 11.38 -6.66
C HIS A 121 -4.98 12.59 -5.74
N ARG A 122 -4.19 13.60 -6.10
CA ARG A 122 -3.98 14.82 -5.32
C ARG A 122 -4.99 15.93 -5.65
N GLY A 123 -5.97 15.66 -6.52
CA GLY A 123 -7.01 16.60 -6.87
C GLY A 123 -6.54 17.77 -7.73
N TYR A 124 -5.52 17.55 -8.55
CA TYR A 124 -5.02 18.53 -9.49
C TYR A 124 -5.43 18.19 -10.92
N ASP A 125 -5.87 19.18 -11.67
CA ASP A 125 -5.99 19.07 -13.12
C ASP A 125 -4.60 19.05 -13.77
N SER A 126 -4.51 18.46 -14.96
CA SER A 126 -3.24 18.26 -15.66
C SER A 126 -2.51 19.56 -16.06
N ASP A 127 -3.23 20.69 -16.11
CA ASP A 127 -2.66 22.02 -16.39
C ASP A 127 -2.03 22.70 -15.16
N HIS A 128 -2.24 22.15 -13.96
CA HIS A 128 -1.70 22.74 -12.74
C HIS A 128 -0.17 22.67 -12.69
N PRO A 129 0.55 23.77 -12.34
CA PRO A 129 2.02 23.81 -12.40
C PRO A 129 2.70 22.81 -11.45
N ARG A 130 2.09 22.43 -10.32
CA ARG A 130 2.65 21.47 -9.37
C ARG A 130 2.73 20.03 -9.89
N VAL A 131 2.04 19.70 -10.98
CA VAL A 131 1.97 18.33 -11.51
C VAL A 131 2.65 18.15 -12.87
N THR A 132 3.46 19.09 -13.29
CA THR A 132 4.14 19.09 -14.61
C THR A 132 4.88 17.77 -14.90
N GLY A 133 5.47 17.17 -13.89
CA GLY A 133 6.18 15.89 -14.01
C GLY A 133 5.39 14.65 -13.58
N ASP A 134 4.10 14.78 -13.20
CA ASP A 134 3.35 13.71 -12.53
C ASP A 134 2.15 13.20 -13.34
N VAL A 135 1.74 13.91 -14.39
CA VAL A 135 0.58 13.55 -15.21
C VAL A 135 0.84 12.25 -15.97
N GLY A 136 -0.09 11.30 -15.86
CA GLY A 136 0.02 9.98 -16.48
C GLY A 136 1.02 9.04 -15.78
N LYS A 137 1.57 9.40 -14.64
CA LYS A 137 2.43 8.53 -13.83
C LYS A 137 1.63 7.70 -12.85
N ALA A 138 2.00 6.44 -12.74
CA ALA A 138 1.41 5.44 -11.85
C ALA A 138 -0.06 5.09 -12.16
N GLY A 139 -0.62 5.58 -13.27
CA GLY A 139 -1.98 5.27 -13.68
C GLY A 139 -2.55 6.28 -14.68
N VAL A 140 -3.87 6.22 -14.88
CA VAL A 140 -4.58 7.04 -15.87
C VAL A 140 -4.85 8.46 -15.35
N ALA A 141 -4.57 9.45 -16.19
CA ALA A 141 -4.91 10.85 -15.92
C ALA A 141 -6.41 11.08 -16.19
N ILE A 142 -7.11 11.62 -15.20
CA ILE A 142 -8.55 11.98 -15.28
C ILE A 142 -8.72 13.42 -14.81
N ASP A 143 -9.05 14.32 -15.72
CA ASP A 143 -9.36 15.72 -15.41
C ASP A 143 -10.86 15.96 -15.33
N SER A 144 -11.66 15.20 -16.05
CA SER A 144 -13.10 15.44 -16.20
C SER A 144 -13.88 14.18 -16.51
N VAL A 145 -15.21 14.32 -16.56
CA VAL A 145 -16.13 13.27 -17.01
C VAL A 145 -15.87 12.84 -18.45
N GLU A 146 -15.30 13.70 -19.29
CA GLU A 146 -14.97 13.33 -20.68
C GLU A 146 -13.88 12.24 -20.71
N ASP A 147 -12.90 12.30 -19.81
CA ASP A 147 -11.90 11.24 -19.64
C ASP A 147 -12.54 9.94 -19.15
N MET A 148 -13.47 10.02 -18.18
CA MET A 148 -14.22 8.86 -17.70
C MET A 148 -15.06 8.21 -18.78
N LYS A 149 -15.68 8.99 -19.67
CA LYS A 149 -16.45 8.48 -20.82
C LYS A 149 -15.55 7.71 -21.78
N ILE A 150 -14.35 8.20 -22.05
CA ILE A 150 -13.35 7.49 -22.87
C ILE A 150 -12.89 6.23 -22.19
N LEU A 151 -12.60 6.31 -20.88
CA LEU A 151 -12.12 5.17 -20.07
C LEU A 151 -13.10 3.98 -20.12
N PHE A 152 -14.39 4.25 -20.08
CA PHE A 152 -15.45 3.24 -20.06
C PHE A 152 -16.20 3.11 -21.40
N ASP A 153 -15.68 3.68 -22.49
CA ASP A 153 -16.30 3.54 -23.80
C ASP A 153 -16.44 2.06 -24.20
N GLN A 154 -17.64 1.68 -24.64
CA GLN A 154 -18.02 0.31 -25.01
C GLN A 154 -17.86 -0.73 -23.88
N ILE A 155 -17.77 -0.29 -22.64
CA ILE A 155 -17.79 -1.17 -21.46
C ILE A 155 -19.17 -1.05 -20.80
N PRO A 156 -20.00 -2.11 -20.78
CA PRO A 156 -21.35 -2.05 -20.24
C PRO A 156 -21.31 -1.97 -18.70
N LEU A 157 -21.48 -0.78 -18.14
CA LEU A 157 -21.38 -0.54 -16.70
C LEU A 157 -22.51 -1.13 -15.86
N ASP A 158 -23.60 -1.57 -16.50
CA ASP A 158 -24.65 -2.35 -15.85
C ASP A 158 -24.29 -3.84 -15.63
N LYS A 159 -23.24 -4.33 -16.29
CA LYS A 159 -22.81 -5.73 -16.27
C LYS A 159 -21.41 -5.94 -15.72
N VAL A 160 -20.53 -4.95 -15.86
CA VAL A 160 -19.12 -5.02 -15.49
C VAL A 160 -18.89 -4.38 -14.13
N SER A 161 -18.30 -5.11 -13.20
CA SER A 161 -17.87 -4.58 -11.91
C SER A 161 -16.64 -3.70 -12.08
N VAL A 162 -16.68 -2.48 -11.55
CA VAL A 162 -15.57 -1.51 -11.63
C VAL A 162 -15.01 -1.22 -10.24
N SER A 163 -13.74 -1.52 -10.03
CA SER A 163 -13.00 -1.13 -8.84
C SER A 163 -12.12 0.08 -9.13
N MET A 164 -12.17 1.08 -8.28
CA MET A 164 -11.41 2.32 -8.42
C MET A 164 -10.55 2.57 -7.18
N THR A 165 -9.24 2.65 -7.38
CA THR A 165 -8.29 2.97 -6.32
C THR A 165 -8.17 4.48 -6.20
N MET A 166 -9.04 5.09 -5.41
CA MET A 166 -9.07 6.54 -5.20
C MET A 166 -9.46 6.88 -3.77
N ASN A 167 -8.74 7.82 -3.16
CA ASN A 167 -8.92 8.24 -1.77
C ASN A 167 -9.00 9.77 -1.64
N GLY A 168 -7.96 10.51 -2.01
CA GLY A 168 -7.93 11.98 -1.88
C GLY A 168 -9.00 12.68 -2.71
N ALA A 169 -8.98 12.48 -4.02
CA ALA A 169 -9.96 13.05 -4.97
C ALA A 169 -11.18 12.14 -5.17
N VAL A 170 -11.62 11.46 -4.13
CA VAL A 170 -12.67 10.44 -4.22
C VAL A 170 -14.01 11.00 -4.69
N LEU A 171 -14.37 12.23 -4.26
CA LEU A 171 -15.65 12.86 -4.64
C LEU A 171 -15.75 13.11 -6.14
N PRO A 172 -14.84 13.86 -6.78
CA PRO A 172 -14.97 14.12 -8.22
C PRO A 172 -14.78 12.86 -9.08
N VAL A 173 -13.96 11.91 -8.66
CA VAL A 173 -13.72 10.67 -9.40
C VAL A 173 -14.95 9.76 -9.34
N LEU A 174 -15.53 9.53 -8.18
CA LEU A 174 -16.76 8.73 -8.05
C LEU A 174 -17.94 9.43 -8.76
N ALA A 175 -18.05 10.74 -8.63
CA ALA A 175 -19.03 11.53 -9.35
C ALA A 175 -18.87 11.39 -10.88
N GLY A 176 -17.64 11.43 -11.38
CA GLY A 176 -17.33 11.22 -12.79
C GLY A 176 -17.74 9.84 -13.30
N TYR A 177 -17.53 8.80 -12.51
CA TYR A 177 -17.99 7.44 -12.82
C TYR A 177 -19.52 7.36 -12.90
N VAL A 178 -20.23 7.93 -11.92
CA VAL A 178 -21.70 7.96 -11.91
C VAL A 178 -22.25 8.69 -13.12
N VAL A 179 -21.72 9.87 -13.44
CA VAL A 179 -22.18 10.66 -14.59
C VAL A 179 -21.86 9.99 -15.92
N ALA A 180 -20.67 9.39 -16.06
CA ALA A 180 -20.33 8.61 -17.26
C ALA A 180 -21.29 7.43 -17.47
N ALA A 181 -21.69 6.74 -16.40
CA ALA A 181 -22.68 5.68 -16.46
C ALA A 181 -24.08 6.21 -16.85
N GLU A 182 -24.53 7.32 -16.28
CA GLU A 182 -25.80 7.98 -16.65
C GLU A 182 -25.83 8.32 -18.14
N GLU A 183 -24.73 8.82 -18.69
CA GLU A 183 -24.61 9.15 -20.12
C GLU A 183 -24.54 7.91 -21.03
N GLN A 184 -24.21 6.75 -20.49
CA GLN A 184 -24.39 5.46 -21.15
C GLN A 184 -25.83 4.91 -21.06
N GLY A 185 -26.72 5.58 -20.32
CA GLY A 185 -28.08 5.12 -20.04
C GLY A 185 -28.15 4.09 -18.90
N VAL A 186 -27.14 4.01 -18.07
CA VAL A 186 -27.09 3.10 -16.90
C VAL A 186 -27.42 3.87 -15.63
N SER A 187 -28.49 3.43 -14.93
CA SER A 187 -28.89 4.01 -13.65
C SER A 187 -27.98 3.59 -12.51
N GLN A 188 -27.88 4.40 -11.47
CA GLN A 188 -26.96 4.19 -10.35
C GLN A 188 -27.21 2.88 -9.59
N ASP A 189 -28.46 2.44 -9.48
CA ASP A 189 -28.85 1.21 -8.79
C ASP A 189 -28.32 -0.06 -9.48
N LYS A 190 -27.90 0.03 -10.72
CA LYS A 190 -27.29 -1.08 -11.48
C LYS A 190 -25.78 -1.13 -11.37
N LEU A 191 -25.15 -0.05 -10.91
CA LEU A 191 -23.69 0.03 -10.79
C LEU A 191 -23.18 -0.92 -9.72
N SER A 192 -22.21 -1.75 -10.09
CA SER A 192 -21.52 -2.66 -9.19
C SER A 192 -20.01 -2.41 -9.22
N GLY A 193 -19.37 -2.58 -8.09
CA GLY A 193 -17.94 -2.33 -7.99
C GLY A 193 -17.54 -1.86 -6.61
N THR A 194 -16.42 -1.16 -6.55
CA THR A 194 -15.83 -0.69 -5.29
C THR A 194 -15.08 0.62 -5.52
N ILE A 195 -15.27 1.58 -4.65
CA ILE A 195 -14.35 2.71 -4.49
C ILE A 195 -13.50 2.47 -3.24
N GLN A 196 -12.18 2.70 -3.32
CA GLN A 196 -11.30 2.43 -2.16
C GLN A 196 -11.66 3.30 -0.97
N ASN A 197 -11.67 4.62 -1.14
CA ASN A 197 -12.22 5.55 -0.14
C ASN A 197 -11.71 5.33 1.30
N ASP A 198 -10.48 4.85 1.44
CA ASP A 198 -9.84 4.59 2.73
C ASP A 198 -8.83 5.70 3.03
N ILE A 199 -9.31 6.79 3.62
CA ILE A 199 -8.51 7.99 3.81
C ILE A 199 -7.54 7.90 4.99
N LEU A 200 -7.89 7.17 6.05
CA LEU A 200 -7.04 7.09 7.24
C LEU A 200 -5.69 6.46 6.93
N LYS A 201 -5.65 5.41 6.09
CA LYS A 201 -4.38 4.82 5.67
C LYS A 201 -3.52 5.78 4.84
N GLU A 202 -4.11 6.75 4.16
CA GLU A 202 -3.36 7.74 3.38
C GLU A 202 -2.52 8.64 4.28
N PHE A 203 -3.03 9.02 5.44
CA PHE A 203 -2.27 9.80 6.42
C PHE A 203 -1.15 9.02 7.08
N MET A 204 -1.25 7.69 7.09
CA MET A 204 -0.22 6.83 7.66
C MET A 204 0.92 6.52 6.68
N VAL A 205 0.61 6.22 5.40
CA VAL A 205 1.60 5.53 4.55
C VAL A 205 1.69 5.98 3.09
N ARG A 206 0.56 6.28 2.42
CA ARG A 206 0.57 6.55 0.98
C ARG A 206 0.56 8.04 0.64
N ASN A 207 0.03 8.84 1.55
CA ASN A 207 0.03 10.31 1.49
C ASN A 207 -0.70 10.94 0.28
N THR A 208 -1.68 10.26 -0.31
CA THR A 208 -2.49 10.83 -1.41
C THR A 208 -3.76 11.54 -0.91
N TYR A 209 -3.72 12.09 0.28
CA TYR A 209 -4.74 12.96 0.85
C TYR A 209 -4.77 14.35 0.19
N ILE A 210 -5.86 15.05 0.37
CA ILE A 210 -6.00 16.48 0.01
C ILE A 210 -6.26 17.29 1.29
N TYR A 211 -7.32 16.97 2.02
CA TYR A 211 -7.79 17.71 3.20
C TYR A 211 -7.29 17.09 4.52
N PRO A 212 -7.36 17.83 5.64
CA PRO A 212 -7.08 17.28 6.96
C PRO A 212 -7.97 16.09 7.36
N PRO A 213 -7.60 15.29 8.38
CA PRO A 213 -8.35 14.09 8.76
C PRO A 213 -9.83 14.32 9.05
N GLN A 214 -10.21 15.35 9.81
CA GLN A 214 -11.60 15.58 10.21
C GLN A 214 -12.53 15.85 9.01
N PRO A 215 -12.23 16.79 8.09
CA PRO A 215 -13.02 16.97 6.87
C PRO A 215 -13.07 15.73 6.00
N SER A 216 -11.97 14.99 5.94
CA SER A 216 -11.89 13.73 5.18
C SER A 216 -12.86 12.68 5.71
N MET A 217 -13.06 12.60 7.02
CA MET A 217 -14.03 11.69 7.63
C MET A 217 -15.49 12.09 7.31
N LYS A 218 -15.79 13.37 7.17
CA LYS A 218 -17.09 13.80 6.64
C LYS A 218 -17.35 13.30 5.23
N ILE A 219 -16.36 13.39 4.37
CA ILE A 219 -16.45 12.87 2.99
C ILE A 219 -16.74 11.37 2.99
N ILE A 220 -16.04 10.59 3.82
CA ILE A 220 -16.29 9.16 4.02
C ILE A 220 -17.75 8.90 4.39
N GLY A 221 -18.25 9.58 5.42
CA GLY A 221 -19.62 9.42 5.88
C GLY A 221 -20.65 9.77 4.80
N ASP A 222 -20.43 10.82 4.04
CA ASP A 222 -21.31 11.25 2.95
C ASP A 222 -21.34 10.22 1.81
N ILE A 223 -20.21 9.63 1.46
CA ILE A 223 -20.13 8.58 0.43
C ILE A 223 -20.85 7.31 0.88
N ILE A 224 -20.63 6.85 2.13
CA ILE A 224 -21.33 5.68 2.67
C ILE A 224 -22.84 5.91 2.66
N GLU A 225 -23.30 7.08 3.10
CA GLU A 225 -24.70 7.43 3.11
C GLU A 225 -25.31 7.45 1.69
N TYR A 226 -24.66 8.13 0.76
CA TYR A 226 -25.16 8.25 -0.61
C TYR A 226 -25.23 6.90 -1.32
N THR A 227 -24.15 6.12 -1.25
CA THR A 227 -24.06 4.82 -1.95
C THR A 227 -25.03 3.78 -1.35
N SER A 228 -25.22 3.78 -0.04
CA SER A 228 -26.19 2.86 0.59
C SER A 228 -27.63 3.11 0.14
N LYS A 229 -27.98 4.36 -0.18
CA LYS A 229 -29.33 4.74 -0.64
C LYS A 229 -29.50 4.57 -2.15
N ASN A 230 -28.50 4.92 -2.95
CA ASN A 230 -28.60 5.07 -4.40
C ASN A 230 -27.89 3.98 -5.21
N MET A 231 -26.90 3.28 -4.62
CA MET A 231 -26.05 2.32 -5.29
C MET A 231 -25.95 1.00 -4.51
N PRO A 232 -27.03 0.23 -4.40
CA PRO A 232 -27.13 -0.91 -3.47
C PRO A 232 -26.19 -2.08 -3.79
N LYS A 233 -25.61 -2.12 -5.00
CA LYS A 233 -24.65 -3.15 -5.44
C LYS A 233 -23.21 -2.69 -5.37
N PHE A 234 -22.96 -1.45 -4.90
CA PHE A 234 -21.65 -0.82 -4.90
C PHE A 234 -21.03 -0.84 -3.49
N ASN A 235 -19.76 -1.24 -3.39
CA ASN A 235 -19.03 -1.19 -2.14
C ASN A 235 -18.50 0.22 -1.92
N SER A 236 -18.95 0.86 -0.86
CA SER A 236 -18.63 2.25 -0.53
C SER A 236 -17.19 2.47 -0.10
N ILE A 237 -16.49 1.39 0.28
CA ILE A 237 -15.13 1.45 0.81
C ILE A 237 -14.43 0.09 0.66
N SER A 238 -13.11 0.14 0.50
CA SER A 238 -12.20 -1.00 0.62
C SER A 238 -11.11 -0.64 1.62
N ILE A 239 -11.24 -1.15 2.84
CA ILE A 239 -10.38 -0.82 3.97
C ILE A 239 -9.07 -1.59 3.81
N SER A 240 -7.95 -0.87 3.66
CA SER A 240 -6.74 -1.39 3.06
C SER A 240 -5.57 -1.49 4.03
N GLY A 241 -5.18 -2.72 4.36
CA GLY A 241 -3.91 -3.04 5.01
C GLY A 241 -2.73 -3.13 4.03
N TYR A 242 -3.00 -3.39 2.75
CA TYR A 242 -1.97 -3.57 1.72
C TYR A 242 -0.89 -2.48 1.74
N HIS A 243 -1.29 -1.23 1.75
CA HIS A 243 -0.37 -0.10 1.70
C HIS A 243 0.46 0.04 2.99
N MET A 244 -0.09 -0.38 4.13
CA MET A 244 0.64 -0.40 5.40
C MET A 244 1.76 -1.44 5.38
N GLN A 245 1.52 -2.61 4.84
CA GLN A 245 2.52 -3.66 4.66
C GLN A 245 3.60 -3.22 3.66
N GLU A 246 3.22 -2.62 2.53
CA GLU A 246 4.15 -2.04 1.55
C GLU A 246 5.03 -0.93 2.18
N ALA A 247 4.52 -0.20 3.17
CA ALA A 247 5.26 0.78 3.93
C ALA A 247 6.12 0.19 5.06
N GLY A 248 6.03 -1.12 5.31
CA GLY A 248 6.88 -1.83 6.25
C GLY A 248 6.18 -2.36 7.51
N ALA A 249 4.86 -2.21 7.64
CA ALA A 249 4.12 -2.81 8.74
C ALA A 249 4.28 -4.34 8.76
N ASN A 250 4.45 -4.90 9.94
CA ASN A 250 4.35 -6.34 10.16
C ASN A 250 2.87 -6.77 10.13
N GLN A 251 2.60 -8.08 10.22
CA GLN A 251 1.25 -8.62 10.07
C GLN A 251 0.29 -8.15 11.17
N ALA A 252 0.76 -8.06 12.42
CA ALA A 252 -0.08 -7.60 13.53
C ALA A 252 -0.44 -6.11 13.41
N LEU A 253 0.49 -5.25 12.99
CA LEU A 253 0.23 -3.83 12.73
C LEU A 253 -0.73 -3.65 11.57
N GLU A 254 -0.50 -4.34 10.45
CA GLU A 254 -1.40 -4.32 9.30
C GLU A 254 -2.82 -4.71 9.70
N LEU A 255 -2.96 -5.84 10.41
CA LEU A 255 -4.25 -6.34 10.87
C LEU A 255 -4.94 -5.37 11.81
N ALA A 256 -4.23 -4.89 12.85
CA ALA A 256 -4.79 -4.04 13.88
C ALA A 256 -5.22 -2.67 13.33
N PHE A 257 -4.37 -2.01 12.58
CA PHE A 257 -4.67 -0.68 12.04
C PHE A 257 -5.76 -0.71 10.98
N THR A 258 -5.78 -1.74 10.14
CA THR A 258 -6.85 -1.90 9.15
C THR A 258 -8.22 -2.12 9.81
N LEU A 259 -8.30 -2.96 10.85
CA LEU A 259 -9.54 -3.18 11.59
C LEU A 259 -9.94 -1.94 12.41
N ALA A 260 -8.96 -1.20 12.95
CA ALA A 260 -9.22 0.06 13.65
C ALA A 260 -9.74 1.15 12.70
N ASP A 261 -9.19 1.24 11.47
CA ASP A 261 -9.74 2.09 10.41
C ASP A 261 -11.19 1.72 10.12
N GLY A 262 -11.47 0.44 9.93
CA GLY A 262 -12.83 -0.06 9.70
C GLY A 262 -13.80 0.30 10.82
N LYS A 263 -13.38 0.12 12.06
CA LYS A 263 -14.15 0.51 13.25
C LYS A 263 -14.46 2.01 13.26
N GLU A 264 -13.50 2.84 12.91
CA GLU A 264 -13.65 4.29 12.85
C GLU A 264 -14.63 4.71 11.75
N TYR A 265 -14.59 4.06 10.58
CA TYR A 265 -15.55 4.32 9.50
C TYR A 265 -16.98 3.91 9.87
N VAL A 266 -17.15 2.80 10.59
CA VAL A 266 -18.47 2.39 11.12
C VAL A 266 -18.97 3.42 12.15
N LYS A 267 -18.11 3.90 13.06
CA LYS A 267 -18.45 4.98 14.00
C LYS A 267 -18.92 6.23 13.25
N THR A 268 -18.22 6.62 12.20
CA THR A 268 -18.55 7.81 11.40
C THR A 268 -19.93 7.69 10.74
N ALA A 269 -20.24 6.56 10.13
CA ALA A 269 -21.52 6.32 9.49
C ALA A 269 -22.68 6.25 10.51
N THR A 270 -22.48 5.55 11.63
CA THR A 270 -23.49 5.45 12.69
C THR A 270 -23.75 6.78 13.40
N ALA A 271 -22.73 7.63 13.55
CA ALA A 271 -22.88 8.99 14.08
C ALA A 271 -23.74 9.90 13.19
N LYS A 272 -23.87 9.60 11.89
CA LYS A 272 -24.82 10.26 10.98
C LYS A 272 -26.27 9.76 11.14
N GLY A 273 -26.54 8.82 12.05
CA GLY A 273 -27.85 8.23 12.27
C GLY A 273 -28.15 7.02 11.37
N MET A 274 -27.17 6.46 10.66
CA MET A 274 -27.37 5.26 9.85
C MET A 274 -27.41 4.01 10.73
N ASP A 275 -28.32 3.09 10.41
CA ASP A 275 -28.28 1.74 10.99
C ASP A 275 -27.08 0.96 10.42
N VAL A 276 -26.33 0.30 11.29
CA VAL A 276 -25.13 -0.44 10.90
C VAL A 276 -25.43 -1.53 9.87
N ASP A 277 -26.59 -2.17 9.94
CA ASP A 277 -27.00 -3.22 9.00
C ASP A 277 -27.43 -2.71 7.62
N ASP A 278 -27.57 -1.39 7.45
CA ASP A 278 -27.90 -0.79 6.15
C ASP A 278 -26.67 -0.57 5.26
N PHE A 279 -25.46 -0.47 5.84
CA PHE A 279 -24.25 -0.23 5.08
C PHE A 279 -23.13 -1.27 5.30
N ALA A 280 -23.06 -1.91 6.46
CA ALA A 280 -21.92 -2.76 6.83
C ALA A 280 -21.73 -3.97 5.90
N GLY A 281 -22.80 -4.48 5.31
CA GLY A 281 -22.73 -5.55 4.32
C GLY A 281 -22.02 -5.15 3.00
N ARG A 282 -21.73 -3.88 2.82
CA ARG A 282 -20.99 -3.32 1.66
C ARG A 282 -19.58 -2.84 2.00
N LEU A 283 -19.13 -2.99 3.23
CA LEU A 283 -17.75 -2.78 3.59
C LEU A 283 -16.92 -3.96 3.10
N SER A 284 -15.78 -3.67 2.49
CA SER A 284 -14.82 -4.67 2.04
C SER A 284 -13.43 -4.35 2.57
N PHE A 285 -12.54 -5.34 2.52
CA PHE A 285 -11.17 -5.22 3.02
C PHE A 285 -10.17 -5.56 1.91
N PHE A 286 -8.94 -5.09 2.09
CA PHE A 286 -7.86 -5.32 1.18
C PHE A 286 -6.56 -5.60 1.96
N TRP A 287 -6.05 -6.83 1.85
CA TRP A 287 -4.84 -7.27 2.55
C TRP A 287 -3.67 -7.45 1.60
N ALA A 288 -2.46 -7.15 2.10
CA ALA A 288 -1.23 -7.64 1.50
C ALA A 288 -0.99 -9.09 1.89
N ILE A 289 -0.36 -9.84 1.01
CA ILE A 289 0.13 -11.17 1.31
C ILE A 289 1.62 -11.22 0.98
N GLY A 290 2.44 -11.24 2.02
CA GLY A 290 3.90 -11.30 1.91
C GLY A 290 4.46 -12.72 2.03
N MET A 291 5.78 -12.81 2.18
CA MET A 291 6.50 -14.09 2.16
C MET A 291 6.42 -14.89 3.47
N ASN A 292 5.88 -14.32 4.55
CA ASN A 292 5.71 -15.07 5.80
C ASN A 292 4.45 -15.95 5.74
N PHE A 293 4.56 -17.08 5.08
CA PHE A 293 3.46 -17.95 4.67
C PHE A 293 2.46 -18.27 5.80
N TYR A 294 2.96 -18.73 6.95
CA TYR A 294 2.07 -19.12 8.05
C TYR A 294 1.40 -17.92 8.73
N LEU A 295 2.14 -16.82 8.94
CA LEU A 295 1.57 -15.63 9.55
C LEU A 295 0.52 -14.95 8.66
N GLU A 296 0.69 -15.00 7.35
CA GLU A 296 -0.29 -14.45 6.42
C GLU A 296 -1.61 -15.23 6.44
N ILE A 297 -1.56 -16.55 6.49
CA ILE A 297 -2.75 -17.39 6.66
C ILE A 297 -3.43 -17.12 8.01
N ALA A 298 -2.65 -17.06 9.08
CA ALA A 298 -3.15 -16.76 10.42
C ALA A 298 -3.78 -15.36 10.50
N LYS A 299 -3.17 -14.36 9.88
CA LYS A 299 -3.72 -13.00 9.77
C LYS A 299 -5.12 -12.99 9.15
N MET A 300 -5.31 -13.69 8.06
CA MET A 300 -6.61 -13.77 7.37
C MET A 300 -7.68 -14.42 8.24
N ARG A 301 -7.33 -15.48 8.95
CA ARG A 301 -8.22 -16.17 9.88
C ARG A 301 -8.57 -15.28 11.08
N ALA A 302 -7.56 -14.65 11.68
CA ALA A 302 -7.72 -13.70 12.78
C ALA A 302 -8.52 -12.47 12.39
N ALA A 303 -8.35 -11.97 11.18
CA ALA A 303 -9.09 -10.82 10.68
C ALA A 303 -10.61 -11.05 10.68
N ARG A 304 -11.07 -12.22 10.26
CA ARG A 304 -12.49 -12.57 10.27
C ARG A 304 -13.03 -12.65 11.69
N LEU A 305 -12.32 -13.28 12.60
CA LEU A 305 -12.70 -13.34 14.02
C LEU A 305 -12.83 -11.95 14.64
N LEU A 306 -11.81 -11.12 14.47
CA LEU A 306 -11.76 -9.80 15.10
C LEU A 306 -12.78 -8.83 14.50
N TRP A 307 -13.01 -8.87 13.19
CA TRP A 307 -14.04 -8.05 12.57
C TRP A 307 -15.44 -8.43 13.05
N CYS A 308 -15.75 -9.71 13.13
CA CYS A 308 -17.01 -10.18 13.70
C CYS A 308 -17.20 -9.68 15.14
N ARG A 309 -16.16 -9.74 15.97
CA ARG A 309 -16.16 -9.19 17.34
C ARG A 309 -16.43 -7.68 17.35
N ILE A 310 -15.77 -6.91 16.48
CA ILE A 310 -15.97 -5.46 16.37
C ILE A 310 -17.43 -5.15 15.99
N MET A 311 -17.95 -5.83 14.97
CA MET A 311 -19.30 -5.57 14.47
C MET A 311 -20.39 -5.99 15.46
N LYS A 312 -20.16 -7.01 16.28
CA LYS A 312 -21.03 -7.34 17.42
C LYS A 312 -21.09 -6.18 18.42
N GLY A 313 -19.99 -5.47 18.64
CA GLY A 313 -19.93 -4.27 19.47
C GLY A 313 -20.82 -3.13 18.97
N PHE A 314 -21.13 -3.09 17.67
CA PHE A 314 -22.07 -2.14 17.06
C PHE A 314 -23.52 -2.68 16.98
N ASN A 315 -23.80 -3.82 17.60
CA ASN A 315 -25.10 -4.52 17.54
C ASN A 315 -25.53 -4.92 16.12
N ALA A 316 -24.60 -5.14 15.21
CA ALA A 316 -24.89 -5.69 13.90
C ALA A 316 -25.55 -7.08 14.02
N LYS A 317 -26.59 -7.31 13.24
CA LYS A 317 -27.42 -8.53 13.31
C LYS A 317 -27.39 -9.34 12.04
N LYS A 318 -27.25 -8.68 10.87
CA LYS A 318 -27.23 -9.37 9.58
C LYS A 318 -25.91 -10.12 9.41
N PRO A 319 -25.94 -11.39 8.95
CA PRO A 319 -24.70 -12.14 8.66
C PRO A 319 -23.72 -11.38 7.78
N LYS A 320 -24.21 -10.71 6.72
CA LYS A 320 -23.35 -9.91 5.83
C LYS A 320 -22.65 -8.74 6.52
N SER A 321 -23.20 -8.22 7.60
CA SER A 321 -22.60 -7.14 8.40
C SER A 321 -21.49 -7.66 9.32
N LEU A 322 -21.55 -8.93 9.71
CA LEU A 322 -20.61 -9.56 10.64
C LEU A 322 -19.41 -10.19 9.94
N MET A 323 -19.55 -10.58 8.67
CA MET A 323 -18.51 -11.28 7.94
C MET A 323 -17.54 -10.29 7.27
N LEU A 324 -16.25 -10.60 7.32
CA LEU A 324 -15.21 -9.89 6.59
C LEU A 324 -15.03 -10.51 5.22
N ARG A 325 -15.20 -9.71 4.18
CA ARG A 325 -14.91 -10.09 2.78
C ARG A 325 -13.72 -9.29 2.32
N THR A 326 -12.82 -9.94 1.60
CA THR A 326 -11.56 -9.31 1.24
C THR A 326 -11.13 -9.58 -0.18
N HIS A 327 -10.47 -8.56 -0.74
CA HIS A 327 -9.51 -8.66 -1.82
C HIS A 327 -8.12 -8.84 -1.21
N CYS A 328 -7.26 -9.63 -1.85
CA CYS A 328 -5.85 -9.73 -1.50
C CYS A 328 -4.98 -9.40 -2.72
N GLN A 329 -3.81 -8.85 -2.44
CA GLN A 329 -2.75 -8.67 -3.42
C GLN A 329 -1.44 -9.23 -2.87
N THR A 330 -0.71 -9.96 -3.69
CA THR A 330 0.65 -10.38 -3.36
C THR A 330 1.54 -9.16 -3.15
N SER A 331 2.43 -9.21 -2.16
CA SER A 331 3.26 -8.07 -1.80
C SER A 331 4.22 -7.67 -2.92
N GLY A 332 4.15 -6.43 -3.37
CA GLY A 332 5.14 -5.86 -4.29
C GLY A 332 6.48 -5.62 -3.61
N TRP A 333 6.44 -5.31 -2.30
CA TRP A 333 7.65 -5.07 -1.53
C TRP A 333 8.55 -6.30 -1.37
N SER A 334 8.00 -7.52 -1.42
CA SER A 334 8.77 -8.77 -1.38
C SER A 334 9.51 -9.07 -2.68
N LEU A 335 9.13 -8.42 -3.78
CA LEU A 335 9.73 -8.62 -5.10
C LEU A 335 11.02 -7.81 -5.25
N THR A 336 11.93 -8.33 -6.07
CA THR A 336 13.28 -7.77 -6.20
C THR A 336 13.56 -7.38 -7.64
N GLU A 337 14.38 -6.34 -7.82
CA GLU A 337 14.94 -5.97 -9.11
C GLU A 337 15.99 -7.00 -9.55
N GLN A 338 16.78 -7.52 -8.59
CA GLN A 338 17.81 -8.52 -8.82
C GLN A 338 17.18 -9.88 -9.09
N ASP A 339 17.67 -10.55 -10.13
CA ASP A 339 17.23 -11.89 -10.56
C ASP A 339 15.69 -12.01 -10.62
N PRO A 340 15.01 -11.17 -11.43
CA PRO A 340 13.57 -10.93 -11.33
C PRO A 340 12.71 -12.15 -11.66
N TYR A 341 13.25 -13.17 -12.33
CA TYR A 341 12.51 -14.42 -12.57
C TYR A 341 12.19 -15.18 -11.28
N ASN A 342 12.98 -15.01 -10.22
CA ASN A 342 12.66 -15.54 -8.90
C ASN A 342 11.36 -14.95 -8.32
N ASN A 343 10.94 -13.78 -8.78
CA ASN A 343 9.69 -13.16 -8.37
C ASN A 343 8.46 -13.98 -8.76
N VAL A 344 8.51 -14.78 -9.82
CA VAL A 344 7.43 -15.71 -10.18
C VAL A 344 7.19 -16.71 -9.04
N VAL A 345 8.27 -17.22 -8.46
CA VAL A 345 8.21 -18.17 -7.34
C VAL A 345 7.66 -17.46 -6.08
N ARG A 346 8.14 -16.25 -5.77
CA ARG A 346 7.64 -15.46 -4.62
C ARG A 346 6.16 -15.18 -4.75
N THR A 347 5.73 -14.65 -5.88
CA THR A 347 4.31 -14.38 -6.17
C THR A 347 3.45 -15.64 -6.06
N THR A 348 3.95 -16.81 -6.50
CA THR A 348 3.22 -18.07 -6.38
C THR A 348 3.03 -18.47 -4.91
N ILE A 349 4.06 -18.38 -4.08
CA ILE A 349 3.97 -18.69 -2.65
C ILE A 349 3.00 -17.73 -1.94
N GLU A 350 3.06 -16.45 -2.23
CA GLU A 350 2.15 -15.45 -1.69
C GLU A 350 0.71 -15.67 -2.15
N ALA A 351 0.49 -16.01 -3.42
CA ALA A 351 -0.83 -16.35 -3.93
C ALA A 351 -1.41 -17.59 -3.22
N MET A 352 -0.59 -18.61 -2.96
CA MET A 352 -1.01 -19.79 -2.19
C MET A 352 -1.41 -19.42 -0.76
N ALA A 353 -0.65 -18.54 -0.09
CA ALA A 353 -1.00 -18.07 1.24
C ALA A 353 -2.34 -17.29 1.26
N ALA A 354 -2.60 -16.46 0.25
CA ALA A 354 -3.88 -15.78 0.09
C ALA A 354 -5.06 -16.77 -0.08
N VAL A 355 -4.86 -17.78 -0.89
CA VAL A 355 -5.84 -18.84 -1.16
C VAL A 355 -6.11 -19.65 0.10
N PHE A 356 -5.08 -20.11 0.78
CA PHE A 356 -5.23 -20.83 2.06
C PHE A 356 -5.78 -19.94 3.18
N GLY A 357 -5.58 -18.63 3.08
CA GLY A 357 -6.21 -17.65 3.96
C GLY A 357 -7.69 -17.39 3.67
N GLY A 358 -8.21 -17.83 2.51
CA GLY A 358 -9.63 -17.73 2.16
C GLY A 358 -10.05 -16.39 1.55
N THR A 359 -9.25 -15.79 0.66
CA THR A 359 -9.59 -14.54 -0.05
C THR A 359 -10.78 -14.71 -1.01
N GLN A 360 -11.54 -13.62 -1.26
CA GLN A 360 -12.64 -13.61 -2.23
C GLN A 360 -12.21 -13.16 -3.62
N SER A 361 -11.16 -12.34 -3.70
CA SER A 361 -10.52 -12.01 -4.96
C SER A 361 -9.02 -11.81 -4.75
N LEU A 362 -8.23 -11.98 -5.82
CA LEU A 362 -6.78 -11.93 -5.75
C LEU A 362 -6.19 -11.20 -6.95
N HIS A 363 -5.22 -10.31 -6.67
CA HIS A 363 -4.26 -9.80 -7.62
C HIS A 363 -2.89 -10.41 -7.37
N THR A 364 -2.24 -10.87 -8.42
CA THR A 364 -0.84 -11.34 -8.39
C THR A 364 0.03 -10.35 -9.13
N ASN A 365 1.09 -9.86 -8.47
CA ASN A 365 2.04 -8.94 -9.07
C ASN A 365 2.86 -9.63 -10.17
N ALA A 366 3.21 -8.89 -11.21
CA ALA A 366 4.08 -9.36 -12.27
C ALA A 366 5.55 -9.41 -11.79
N LEU A 367 6.38 -10.19 -12.45
CA LEU A 367 7.79 -10.39 -12.08
C LEU A 367 8.64 -9.12 -12.17
N ASP A 368 8.22 -8.16 -12.97
CA ASP A 368 8.84 -6.85 -13.20
C ASP A 368 8.29 -5.72 -12.33
N GLU A 369 7.41 -6.02 -11.38
CA GLU A 369 6.78 -5.03 -10.47
C GLU A 369 7.82 -4.15 -9.73
N ALA A 370 8.96 -4.71 -9.36
CA ALA A 370 10.03 -3.98 -8.67
C ALA A 370 10.90 -3.13 -9.63
N ILE A 371 10.63 -3.17 -10.93
CA ILE A 371 11.46 -2.52 -11.96
C ILE A 371 10.65 -1.46 -12.72
N ALA A 372 9.48 -1.84 -13.23
CA ALA A 372 8.67 -1.00 -14.12
C ALA A 372 7.20 -1.49 -14.19
N LEU A 373 6.41 -0.86 -15.06
CA LEU A 373 5.08 -1.36 -15.40
C LEU A 373 5.16 -2.72 -16.09
N PRO A 374 4.20 -3.63 -15.86
CA PRO A 374 4.24 -4.96 -16.42
C PRO A 374 4.15 -4.95 -17.97
N THR A 375 4.92 -5.82 -18.58
CA THR A 375 4.81 -6.15 -20.00
C THR A 375 3.64 -7.11 -20.24
N GLU A 376 3.23 -7.31 -21.49
CA GLU A 376 2.19 -8.29 -21.84
C GLU A 376 2.58 -9.71 -21.43
N PHE A 377 3.86 -10.05 -21.53
CA PHE A 377 4.41 -11.34 -21.09
C PHE A 377 4.31 -11.51 -19.58
N SER A 378 4.83 -10.56 -18.80
CA SER A 378 4.87 -10.67 -17.35
C SER A 378 3.45 -10.64 -16.72
N ALA A 379 2.56 -9.82 -17.26
CA ALA A 379 1.16 -9.76 -16.86
C ALA A 379 0.42 -11.09 -17.09
N ARG A 380 0.72 -11.76 -18.23
CA ARG A 380 0.17 -13.09 -18.54
C ARG A 380 0.64 -14.14 -17.54
N ILE A 381 1.92 -14.16 -17.19
CA ILE A 381 2.47 -15.10 -16.20
C ILE A 381 1.84 -14.88 -14.83
N ALA A 382 1.69 -13.63 -14.40
CA ALA A 382 1.05 -13.28 -13.15
C ALA A 382 -0.42 -13.78 -13.08
N ARG A 383 -1.19 -13.59 -14.16
CA ARG A 383 -2.55 -14.12 -14.26
C ARG A 383 -2.55 -15.67 -14.25
N ASN A 384 -1.68 -16.28 -15.03
CA ASN A 384 -1.63 -17.73 -15.15
C ASN A 384 -1.21 -18.41 -13.84
N THR A 385 -0.46 -17.74 -12.97
CA THR A 385 -0.17 -18.22 -11.61
C THR A 385 -1.46 -18.57 -10.86
N GLN A 386 -2.46 -17.69 -10.91
CA GLN A 386 -3.75 -17.94 -10.27
C GLN A 386 -4.54 -19.06 -10.96
N LEU A 387 -4.53 -19.10 -12.30
CA LEU A 387 -5.22 -20.14 -13.06
C LEU A 387 -4.63 -21.54 -12.77
N ILE A 388 -3.32 -21.67 -12.69
CA ILE A 388 -2.65 -22.92 -12.33
C ILE A 388 -3.10 -23.37 -10.93
N ILE A 389 -3.14 -22.48 -9.96
CA ILE A 389 -3.59 -22.80 -8.60
C ILE A 389 -5.06 -23.23 -8.62
N GLN A 390 -5.93 -22.57 -9.39
CA GLN A 390 -7.36 -22.93 -9.47
C GLN A 390 -7.62 -24.25 -10.16
N GLU A 391 -6.94 -24.52 -11.28
CA GLU A 391 -7.33 -25.58 -12.21
C GLU A 391 -6.50 -26.86 -12.05
N GLU A 392 -5.21 -26.76 -11.67
CA GLU A 392 -4.29 -27.90 -11.69
C GLU A 392 -4.02 -28.50 -10.31
N THR A 393 -4.15 -27.71 -9.22
CA THR A 393 -3.70 -28.13 -7.86
C THR A 393 -4.74 -28.87 -7.03
N HIS A 394 -6.01 -28.77 -7.40
CA HIS A 394 -7.16 -29.30 -6.62
C HIS A 394 -7.29 -28.68 -5.21
N ILE A 395 -6.58 -27.61 -4.88
CA ILE A 395 -6.64 -26.90 -3.59
C ILE A 395 -8.07 -26.43 -3.28
N THR A 396 -8.84 -26.09 -4.33
CA THR A 396 -10.20 -25.57 -4.20
C THR A 396 -11.19 -26.61 -3.65
N ASN A 397 -10.86 -27.90 -3.66
CA ASN A 397 -11.78 -28.97 -3.27
C ASN A 397 -11.98 -29.11 -1.75
N VAL A 398 -11.08 -28.50 -0.94
CA VAL A 398 -11.14 -28.58 0.52
C VAL A 398 -11.25 -27.17 1.12
N ILE A 399 -12.22 -27.00 2.01
CA ILE A 399 -12.48 -25.75 2.70
C ILE A 399 -11.60 -25.67 3.93
N ASP A 400 -10.82 -24.59 4.04
CA ASP A 400 -9.93 -24.31 5.17
C ASP A 400 -9.13 -25.54 5.63
N PRO A 401 -8.20 -26.03 4.81
CA PRO A 401 -7.45 -27.26 5.12
C PRO A 401 -6.55 -27.13 6.36
N TRP A 402 -6.31 -25.92 6.85
CA TRP A 402 -5.54 -25.63 8.06
C TRP A 402 -6.34 -25.79 9.35
N ALA A 403 -7.67 -25.92 9.28
CA ALA A 403 -8.49 -26.15 10.47
C ALA A 403 -8.10 -27.44 11.16
N GLY A 404 -7.96 -27.38 12.48
CA GLY A 404 -7.48 -28.49 13.30
C GLY A 404 -5.97 -28.69 13.33
N SER A 405 -5.20 -27.91 12.56
CA SER A 405 -3.75 -27.85 12.71
C SER A 405 -3.39 -27.22 14.05
N TYR A 406 -2.68 -27.94 14.90
CA TYR A 406 -2.23 -27.43 16.21
C TYR A 406 -1.52 -26.10 16.09
N MET A 407 -0.60 -26.00 15.13
CA MET A 407 0.17 -24.80 14.85
C MET A 407 -0.72 -23.66 14.35
N MET A 408 -1.54 -23.89 13.32
CA MET A 408 -2.33 -22.82 12.71
C MET A 408 -3.43 -22.29 13.63
N GLU A 409 -4.08 -23.15 14.40
CA GLU A 409 -5.09 -22.72 15.38
C GLU A 409 -4.46 -21.84 16.48
N LYS A 410 -3.30 -22.28 17.01
CA LYS A 410 -2.56 -21.51 18.01
C LYS A 410 -2.08 -20.19 17.42
N LEU A 411 -1.49 -20.19 16.22
CA LEU A 411 -0.97 -19.01 15.56
C LEU A 411 -2.09 -18.00 15.20
N THR A 412 -3.26 -18.49 14.82
CA THR A 412 -4.45 -17.65 14.60
C THR A 412 -4.85 -16.90 15.86
N GLN A 413 -4.87 -17.59 17.01
CA GLN A 413 -5.18 -16.96 18.30
C GLN A 413 -4.09 -15.96 18.71
N ASP A 414 -2.81 -16.34 18.59
CA ASP A 414 -1.70 -15.44 18.93
C ASP A 414 -1.70 -14.17 18.07
N MET A 415 -2.00 -14.29 16.79
CA MET A 415 -2.16 -13.15 15.88
C MET A 415 -3.36 -12.28 16.27
N ALA A 416 -4.49 -12.90 16.59
CA ALA A 416 -5.68 -12.17 17.03
C ALA A 416 -5.41 -11.39 18.32
N ASP A 417 -4.74 -12.02 19.30
CA ASP A 417 -4.42 -11.38 20.58
C ASP A 417 -3.44 -10.22 20.40
N ALA A 418 -2.38 -10.41 19.59
CA ALA A 418 -1.40 -9.37 19.30
C ALA A 418 -2.07 -8.15 18.61
N ALA A 419 -2.90 -8.38 17.63
CA ALA A 419 -3.63 -7.30 16.94
C ALA A 419 -4.66 -6.63 17.84
N TRP A 420 -5.39 -7.41 18.66
CA TRP A 420 -6.38 -6.85 19.58
C TRP A 420 -5.78 -5.90 20.60
N LYS A 421 -4.60 -6.24 21.13
CA LYS A 421 -3.86 -5.35 22.03
C LYS A 421 -3.55 -4.01 21.39
N ILE A 422 -3.13 -4.00 20.13
CA ILE A 422 -2.88 -2.75 19.39
C ILE A 422 -4.17 -1.97 19.18
N ILE A 423 -5.29 -2.66 18.87
CA ILE A 423 -6.61 -2.01 18.72
C ILE A 423 -7.02 -1.34 20.03
N GLU A 424 -6.78 -1.98 21.19
CA GLU A 424 -7.06 -1.41 22.49
C GLU A 424 -6.20 -0.17 22.77
N GLU A 425 -4.93 -0.16 22.37
CA GLU A 425 -4.07 1.04 22.45
C GLU A 425 -4.64 2.19 21.62
N VAL A 426 -5.10 1.92 20.39
CA VAL A 426 -5.76 2.91 19.53
C VAL A 426 -7.03 3.46 20.16
N GLU A 427 -7.88 2.60 20.72
CA GLU A 427 -9.12 3.03 21.39
C GLU A 427 -8.84 3.88 22.64
N ALA A 428 -7.80 3.54 23.40
CA ALA A 428 -7.37 4.34 24.56
C ALA A 428 -6.91 5.76 24.19
N MET A 429 -6.47 5.97 22.93
CA MET A 429 -6.12 7.30 22.40
C MET A 429 -7.34 8.09 21.89
N GLY A 430 -8.53 7.50 21.90
CA GLY A 430 -9.76 8.11 21.38
C GLY A 430 -10.19 7.63 19.99
N GLY A 431 -9.59 6.58 19.49
CA GLY A 431 -9.88 5.97 18.20
C GLY A 431 -8.83 6.24 17.13
N MET A 432 -9.04 5.65 15.94
CA MET A 432 -8.02 5.66 14.89
C MET A 432 -7.78 7.04 14.29
N THR A 433 -8.79 7.90 14.17
CA THR A 433 -8.60 9.28 13.70
C THR A 433 -7.61 10.04 14.60
N GLN A 434 -7.71 9.88 15.93
CA GLN A 434 -6.79 10.49 16.89
C GLN A 434 -5.39 9.88 16.82
N ALA A 435 -5.29 8.57 16.68
CA ALA A 435 -4.01 7.87 16.52
C ALA A 435 -3.25 8.31 15.25
N VAL A 436 -3.99 8.57 14.18
CA VAL A 436 -3.46 9.12 12.92
C VAL A 436 -3.05 10.57 13.07
N ASP A 437 -3.91 11.40 13.64
CA ASP A 437 -3.67 12.85 13.81
C ASP A 437 -2.46 13.14 14.71
N SER A 438 -2.24 12.32 15.74
CA SER A 438 -1.07 12.41 16.62
C SER A 438 0.25 11.92 15.96
N GLY A 439 0.19 11.30 14.80
CA GLY A 439 1.34 10.67 14.14
C GLY A 439 1.77 9.33 14.74
N TRP A 440 1.15 8.86 15.81
CA TRP A 440 1.54 7.63 16.52
C TRP A 440 1.49 6.39 15.62
N ALA A 441 0.42 6.21 14.85
CA ALA A 441 0.27 5.06 13.97
C ALA A 441 1.34 5.04 12.86
N LYS A 442 1.61 6.19 12.27
CA LYS A 442 2.66 6.36 11.26
C LYS A 442 4.04 6.00 11.82
N LEU A 443 4.40 6.49 12.99
CA LEU A 443 5.68 6.19 13.63
C LEU A 443 5.86 4.70 13.97
N LYS A 444 4.80 3.98 14.32
CA LYS A 444 4.83 2.52 14.53
C LYS A 444 5.19 1.78 13.25
N ILE A 445 4.62 2.18 12.12
CA ILE A 445 4.92 1.57 10.82
C ILE A 445 6.36 1.92 10.37
N GLU A 446 6.79 3.15 10.55
CA GLU A 446 8.16 3.59 10.23
C GLU A 446 9.21 2.85 11.06
N ALA A 447 8.95 2.61 12.34
CA ALA A 447 9.83 1.81 13.21
C ALA A 447 9.96 0.36 12.72
N ALA A 448 8.84 -0.29 12.38
CA ALA A 448 8.84 -1.64 11.82
C ALA A 448 9.59 -1.71 10.48
N ALA A 449 9.45 -0.69 9.63
CA ALA A 449 10.16 -0.59 8.35
C ALA A 449 11.69 -0.46 8.55
N ALA A 450 12.12 0.38 9.48
CA ALA A 450 13.53 0.59 9.79
C ALA A 450 14.19 -0.67 10.38
N GLU A 451 13.52 -1.34 11.30
CA GLU A 451 13.96 -2.62 11.88
C GLU A 451 14.14 -3.69 10.80
N LYS A 452 13.15 -3.84 9.92
CA LYS A 452 13.20 -4.83 8.85
C LYS A 452 14.32 -4.56 7.86
N GLN A 453 14.53 -3.30 7.47
CA GLN A 453 15.62 -2.95 6.57
C GLN A 453 16.99 -3.22 7.20
N ALA A 454 17.17 -2.91 8.48
CA ALA A 454 18.41 -3.19 9.20
C ALA A 454 18.73 -4.71 9.24
N ARG A 455 17.73 -5.55 9.42
CA ARG A 455 17.89 -7.02 9.39
C ARG A 455 18.28 -7.54 8.00
N ILE A 456 17.76 -6.93 6.95
CA ILE A 456 18.14 -7.26 5.56
C ILE A 456 19.57 -6.79 5.28
N ASP A 457 19.91 -5.55 5.63
CA ASP A 457 21.21 -4.95 5.35
C ASP A 457 22.33 -5.63 6.13
N SER A 458 22.06 -6.12 7.35
CA SER A 458 23.01 -6.91 8.16
C SER A 458 23.09 -8.39 7.73
N GLY A 459 22.22 -8.85 6.83
CA GLY A 459 22.17 -10.25 6.39
C GLY A 459 21.45 -11.20 7.36
N LYS A 460 20.85 -10.68 8.43
CA LYS A 460 20.03 -11.48 9.35
C LYS A 460 18.79 -12.04 8.67
N ASP A 461 18.11 -11.24 7.84
CA ASP A 461 17.07 -11.70 6.95
C ASP A 461 17.65 -11.88 5.55
N VAL A 462 17.50 -13.08 4.99
CA VAL A 462 18.04 -13.43 3.67
C VAL A 462 17.00 -13.13 2.59
N ILE A 463 17.43 -12.38 1.58
CA ILE A 463 16.69 -12.19 0.32
C ILE A 463 17.55 -12.78 -0.80
N VAL A 464 17.09 -13.88 -1.39
CA VAL A 464 17.81 -14.59 -2.45
C VAL A 464 18.00 -13.66 -3.67
N GLY A 465 19.23 -13.61 -4.17
CA GLY A 465 19.62 -12.73 -5.27
C GLY A 465 20.00 -11.31 -4.83
N VAL A 466 19.59 -10.85 -3.65
CA VAL A 466 19.83 -9.48 -3.15
C VAL A 466 21.01 -9.42 -2.16
N ASN A 467 20.91 -10.10 -1.03
CA ASN A 467 21.98 -10.11 -0.02
C ASN A 467 22.67 -11.46 0.12
N LYS A 468 22.13 -12.52 -0.51
CA LYS A 468 22.73 -13.84 -0.58
C LYS A 468 22.43 -14.50 -1.94
N TYR A 469 23.31 -15.37 -2.42
CA TYR A 469 23.18 -16.04 -3.72
C TYR A 469 23.04 -15.08 -4.90
N LYS A 470 23.83 -14.03 -4.91
CA LYS A 470 23.81 -12.98 -5.95
C LYS A 470 24.33 -13.52 -7.28
N LEU A 471 23.74 -13.03 -8.38
CA LEU A 471 24.31 -13.20 -9.69
C LEU A 471 25.58 -12.36 -9.85
N ALA A 472 26.56 -12.87 -10.58
CA ALA A 472 27.77 -12.10 -10.92
C ALA A 472 27.46 -11.01 -11.96
N LYS A 473 26.44 -11.21 -12.76
CA LYS A 473 25.93 -10.27 -13.78
C LYS A 473 24.43 -10.48 -13.92
N GLU A 474 23.69 -9.39 -13.88
CA GLU A 474 22.25 -9.38 -14.16
C GLU A 474 22.01 -9.28 -15.67
N ASP A 475 21.01 -10.01 -16.15
CA ASP A 475 20.54 -9.87 -17.52
C ASP A 475 19.53 -8.72 -17.61
N PRO A 476 19.56 -7.90 -18.66
CA PRO A 476 18.60 -6.84 -18.84
C PRO A 476 17.19 -7.40 -19.03
N VAL A 477 16.21 -6.73 -18.44
CA VAL A 477 14.78 -7.04 -18.61
C VAL A 477 14.14 -5.95 -19.46
N ASP A 478 13.29 -6.35 -20.39
CA ASP A 478 12.51 -5.40 -21.19
C ASP A 478 11.53 -4.65 -20.28
N ILE A 479 11.54 -3.33 -20.34
CA ILE A 479 10.64 -2.46 -19.55
C ILE A 479 9.75 -1.62 -20.46
N LEU A 480 8.56 -1.29 -19.96
CA LEU A 480 7.63 -0.42 -20.63
C LEU A 480 7.94 1.05 -20.30
N GLU A 481 8.24 1.87 -21.31
CA GLU A 481 8.44 3.31 -21.18
C GLU A 481 7.20 4.10 -21.61
N VAL A 482 6.90 5.21 -20.93
CA VAL A 482 5.78 6.09 -21.20
C VAL A 482 6.24 7.53 -21.43
N ASP A 483 5.77 8.17 -22.50
CA ASP A 483 5.99 9.58 -22.79
C ASP A 483 4.98 10.46 -22.04
N ASN A 484 5.33 10.86 -20.83
CA ASN A 484 4.46 11.66 -19.96
C ASN A 484 4.24 13.10 -20.46
N VAL A 485 5.12 13.67 -21.25
CA VAL A 485 4.97 15.03 -21.81
C VAL A 485 3.81 15.06 -22.78
N LYS A 486 3.77 14.10 -23.71
CA LYS A 486 2.68 13.97 -24.69
C LYS A 486 1.34 13.69 -24.01
N VAL A 487 1.33 12.86 -22.97
CA VAL A 487 0.11 12.59 -22.17
C VAL A 487 -0.45 13.89 -21.59
N ARG A 488 0.41 14.68 -20.93
CA ARG A 488 0.02 15.95 -20.31
C ARG A 488 -0.55 16.95 -21.34
N ASP A 489 0.11 17.13 -22.46
CA ASP A 489 -0.33 18.07 -23.51
C ASP A 489 -1.71 17.70 -24.05
N ASN A 490 -1.96 16.42 -24.29
CA ASN A 490 -3.26 15.93 -24.74
C ASN A 490 -4.35 16.14 -23.69
N GLN A 491 -4.05 15.92 -22.41
CA GLN A 491 -4.99 16.16 -21.31
C GLN A 491 -5.34 17.63 -21.19
N ILE A 492 -4.38 18.53 -21.24
CA ILE A 492 -4.60 19.99 -21.19
C ILE A 492 -5.48 20.44 -22.35
N LYS A 493 -5.24 19.94 -23.56
CA LYS A 493 -6.06 20.25 -24.73
C LYS A 493 -7.52 19.83 -24.52
N ARG A 494 -7.75 18.59 -24.07
CA ARG A 494 -9.10 18.05 -23.79
C ARG A 494 -9.82 18.85 -22.70
N LEU A 495 -9.09 19.19 -21.63
CA LEU A 495 -9.62 20.00 -20.54
C LEU A 495 -10.07 21.39 -21.01
N ASN A 496 -9.25 22.07 -21.81
CA ASN A 496 -9.57 23.37 -22.37
C ASN A 496 -10.76 23.29 -23.34
N ASP A 497 -10.81 22.26 -24.17
CA ASP A 497 -11.95 22.03 -25.09
C ASP A 497 -13.27 21.86 -24.31
N MET A 498 -13.26 21.12 -23.22
CA MET A 498 -14.42 20.94 -22.34
C MET A 498 -14.82 22.28 -21.69
N LYS A 499 -13.86 22.97 -21.06
CA LYS A 499 -14.11 24.26 -20.38
C LYS A 499 -14.68 25.32 -21.32
N SER A 500 -14.27 25.32 -22.59
CA SER A 500 -14.75 26.28 -23.59
C SER A 500 -16.22 26.09 -24.01
N LYS A 501 -16.78 24.90 -23.80
CA LYS A 501 -18.13 24.53 -24.29
C LYS A 501 -19.18 24.49 -23.18
N ARG A 502 -18.80 24.57 -21.92
CA ARG A 502 -19.69 24.43 -20.76
C ARG A 502 -20.38 25.76 -20.40
N ASP A 503 -21.48 25.68 -19.68
CA ASP A 503 -22.10 26.83 -19.01
C ASP A 503 -21.31 27.20 -17.75
N GLN A 504 -20.38 28.12 -17.87
CA GLN A 504 -19.49 28.53 -16.78
C GLN A 504 -20.27 29.06 -15.57
N LYS A 505 -21.34 29.78 -15.77
CA LYS A 505 -22.16 30.34 -14.67
C LYS A 505 -22.82 29.23 -13.84
N ALA A 506 -23.34 28.21 -14.52
CA ALA A 506 -23.92 27.05 -13.84
C ALA A 506 -22.86 26.24 -13.07
N VAL A 507 -21.68 26.07 -13.65
CA VAL A 507 -20.54 25.43 -12.97
C VAL A 507 -20.13 26.20 -11.72
N ASP A 508 -19.97 27.51 -11.82
CA ASP A 508 -19.59 28.38 -10.68
C ASP A 508 -20.61 28.29 -9.53
N ALA A 509 -21.89 28.24 -9.84
CA ALA A 509 -22.96 28.07 -8.85
C ALA A 509 -22.90 26.71 -8.17
N ALA A 510 -22.63 25.63 -8.92
CA ALA A 510 -22.50 24.29 -8.35
C ALA A 510 -21.25 24.15 -7.46
N LEU A 511 -20.13 24.77 -7.86
CA LEU A 511 -18.92 24.81 -7.05
C LEU A 511 -19.10 25.64 -5.76
N ALA A 512 -19.81 26.75 -5.84
CA ALA A 512 -20.18 27.56 -4.67
C ALA A 512 -21.05 26.77 -3.67
N ALA A 513 -21.97 25.94 -4.17
CA ALA A 513 -22.78 25.07 -3.33
C ALA A 513 -21.93 24.02 -2.59
N LEU A 514 -20.89 23.47 -3.22
CA LEU A 514 -19.92 22.58 -2.57
C LEU A 514 -19.15 23.29 -1.45
N THR A 515 -18.65 24.49 -1.72
CA THR A 515 -17.96 25.32 -0.71
C THR A 515 -18.86 25.62 0.48
N GLU A 516 -20.12 26.02 0.23
CA GLU A 516 -21.08 26.29 1.32
C GLU A 516 -21.41 25.05 2.14
N ALA A 517 -21.59 23.89 1.51
CA ALA A 517 -21.79 22.62 2.21
C ALA A 517 -20.56 22.22 3.07
N ALA A 518 -19.36 22.47 2.57
CA ALA A 518 -18.14 22.25 3.33
C ALA A 518 -18.08 23.15 4.57
N LYS A 519 -18.49 24.41 4.44
CA LYS A 519 -18.51 25.41 5.51
C LYS A 519 -19.57 25.11 6.57
N THR A 520 -20.78 24.79 6.16
CA THR A 520 -21.92 24.58 7.09
C THR A 520 -21.95 23.17 7.65
N GLY A 521 -21.34 22.21 7.00
CA GLY A 521 -21.47 20.79 7.30
C GLY A 521 -22.80 20.18 6.83
N GLU A 522 -23.67 20.95 6.20
CA GLU A 522 -24.98 20.51 5.73
C GLU A 522 -24.92 19.99 4.29
N GLY A 523 -25.80 19.04 3.97
CA GLY A 523 -25.86 18.40 2.66
C GLY A 523 -24.87 17.27 2.45
N ASN A 524 -25.06 16.53 1.37
CA ASN A 524 -24.19 15.41 0.99
C ASN A 524 -23.20 15.85 -0.08
N LEU A 525 -21.92 15.78 0.22
CA LEU A 525 -20.85 16.26 -0.68
C LEU A 525 -20.76 15.46 -1.98
N LEU A 526 -21.09 14.16 -1.97
CA LEU A 526 -21.10 13.37 -3.19
C LEU A 526 -22.25 13.76 -4.12
N ASP A 527 -23.45 13.99 -3.59
CA ASP A 527 -24.60 14.46 -4.37
C ASP A 527 -24.29 15.80 -5.06
N LEU A 528 -23.69 16.74 -4.31
CA LEU A 528 -23.28 18.03 -4.84
C LEU A 528 -22.14 17.91 -5.88
N ALA A 529 -21.18 17.02 -5.66
CA ALA A 529 -20.11 16.75 -6.63
C ALA A 529 -20.69 16.16 -7.94
N ILE A 530 -21.63 15.23 -7.86
CA ILE A 530 -22.31 14.67 -9.04
C ILE A 530 -23.00 15.78 -9.85
N LYS A 531 -23.69 16.71 -9.18
CA LYS A 531 -24.33 17.86 -9.84
C LYS A 531 -23.31 18.75 -10.56
N ALA A 532 -22.17 19.04 -9.91
CA ALA A 532 -21.09 19.84 -10.50
C ALA A 532 -20.44 19.15 -11.71
N ILE A 533 -20.17 17.85 -11.61
CA ILE A 533 -19.57 17.07 -12.71
C ILE A 533 -20.50 16.95 -13.92
N ARG A 534 -21.84 16.82 -13.71
CA ARG A 534 -22.81 16.88 -14.82
C ARG A 534 -22.71 18.18 -15.61
N LEU A 535 -22.42 19.27 -14.93
CA LEU A 535 -22.23 20.58 -15.55
C LEU A 535 -20.83 20.79 -16.14
N ARG A 536 -19.98 19.76 -16.08
CA ARG A 536 -18.59 19.78 -16.58
C ARG A 536 -17.61 20.56 -15.68
N ALA A 537 -17.79 20.53 -14.35
CA ALA A 537 -16.71 20.87 -13.45
C ALA A 537 -15.59 19.83 -13.57
N SER A 538 -14.34 20.27 -13.46
CA SER A 538 -13.18 19.37 -13.47
C SER A 538 -12.88 18.76 -12.08
N VAL A 539 -12.01 17.76 -12.06
CA VAL A 539 -11.51 17.14 -10.81
C VAL A 539 -10.84 18.20 -9.92
N GLY A 540 -10.00 19.05 -10.51
CA GLY A 540 -9.33 20.14 -9.79
C GLY A 540 -10.31 21.18 -9.25
N GLU A 541 -11.30 21.59 -10.03
CA GLU A 541 -12.29 22.60 -9.61
C GLU A 541 -13.15 22.13 -8.42
N VAL A 542 -13.59 20.86 -8.43
CA VAL A 542 -14.33 20.27 -7.30
C VAL A 542 -13.43 20.19 -6.05
N SER A 543 -12.19 19.77 -6.24
CA SER A 543 -11.22 19.68 -5.14
C SER A 543 -10.91 21.05 -4.54
N ASP A 544 -10.69 22.06 -5.37
CA ASP A 544 -10.40 23.44 -4.94
C ASP A 544 -11.60 24.09 -4.24
N ALA A 545 -12.82 23.80 -4.68
CA ALA A 545 -14.03 24.30 -4.04
C ALA A 545 -14.15 23.87 -2.58
N LEU A 546 -13.73 22.66 -2.27
CA LEU A 546 -13.70 22.13 -0.91
C LEU A 546 -12.46 22.61 -0.13
N GLU A 547 -11.32 22.76 -0.80
CA GLU A 547 -10.07 23.23 -0.19
C GLU A 547 -10.19 24.65 0.39
N LYS A 548 -11.06 25.49 -0.19
CA LYS A 548 -11.35 26.85 0.33
C LYS A 548 -11.76 26.85 1.80
N GLU A 549 -12.53 25.83 2.22
CA GLU A 549 -13.01 25.71 3.61
C GLU A 549 -12.18 24.71 4.44
N PHE A 550 -11.82 23.57 3.85
CA PHE A 550 -11.12 22.51 4.55
C PHE A 550 -9.62 22.75 4.69
N GLY A 551 -9.03 23.53 3.79
CA GLY A 551 -7.58 23.66 3.65
C GLY A 551 -6.93 22.40 3.08
N ARG A 552 -5.68 22.52 2.69
CA ARG A 552 -4.86 21.39 2.25
C ARG A 552 -4.00 20.87 3.39
N HIS A 553 -4.06 19.58 3.64
CA HIS A 553 -3.27 18.94 4.69
C HIS A 553 -1.78 18.96 4.37
N ARG A 554 -0.98 19.25 5.38
CA ARG A 554 0.49 19.14 5.35
C ARG A 554 0.91 18.19 6.47
N ALA A 555 1.63 17.14 6.09
CA ALA A 555 2.11 16.16 7.05
C ALA A 555 3.29 16.70 7.86
N ASP A 556 3.36 16.32 9.13
CA ASP A 556 4.53 16.55 9.96
C ASP A 556 5.72 15.71 9.51
N THR A 557 6.93 16.26 9.64
CA THR A 557 8.19 15.61 9.27
C THR A 557 8.85 14.90 10.45
N GLN A 558 8.06 14.25 11.30
CA GLN A 558 8.60 13.44 12.40
C GLN A 558 9.39 12.25 11.85
N LYS A 559 10.42 11.83 12.58
CA LYS A 559 11.25 10.67 12.24
C LYS A 559 11.52 9.81 13.48
N VAL A 560 11.68 8.50 13.28
CA VAL A 560 12.19 7.57 14.29
C VAL A 560 13.72 7.66 14.36
N THR A 561 14.30 7.39 15.53
CA THR A 561 15.75 7.39 15.76
C THR A 561 16.14 6.18 16.60
N GLY A 562 17.37 5.67 16.41
CA GLY A 562 17.94 4.57 17.15
C GLY A 562 17.42 3.17 16.78
N VAL A 563 16.35 3.08 16.00
CA VAL A 563 15.69 1.80 15.70
C VAL A 563 16.50 0.99 14.70
N TYR A 564 17.06 1.63 13.67
CA TYR A 564 17.87 0.97 12.67
C TYR A 564 19.16 0.43 13.28
N ALA A 565 19.87 1.25 14.05
CA ALA A 565 21.10 0.85 14.76
C ALA A 565 20.87 -0.33 15.71
N ALA A 566 19.76 -0.32 16.48
CA ALA A 566 19.42 -1.37 17.41
C ALA A 566 19.15 -2.73 16.75
N ALA A 567 18.64 -2.71 15.52
CA ALA A 567 18.31 -3.92 14.76
C ALA A 567 19.45 -4.40 13.84
N TYR A 568 20.49 -3.58 13.61
CA TYR A 568 21.61 -3.91 12.75
C TYR A 568 22.58 -4.87 13.46
N ASP A 569 22.73 -6.08 12.94
CA ASP A 569 23.37 -7.22 13.62
C ASP A 569 24.87 -7.39 13.27
N SER A 570 25.52 -6.37 12.70
CA SER A 570 26.95 -6.37 12.36
C SER A 570 27.68 -5.18 13.02
N ALA A 571 28.01 -5.35 14.30
CA ALA A 571 28.55 -4.28 15.13
C ALA A 571 29.88 -3.70 14.61
N GLU A 572 30.80 -4.52 14.07
CA GLU A 572 32.15 -4.08 13.69
C GLU A 572 32.11 -3.11 12.49
N GLY A 573 31.39 -3.44 11.42
CA GLY A 573 31.26 -2.57 10.24
C GLY A 573 30.52 -1.28 10.55
N TRP A 574 29.49 -1.36 11.40
CA TRP A 574 28.70 -0.23 11.85
C TRP A 574 29.51 0.78 12.65
N GLU A 575 30.22 0.33 13.70
CA GLU A 575 31.04 1.19 14.54
C GLU A 575 32.23 1.81 13.78
N LYS A 576 32.81 1.07 12.85
CA LYS A 576 33.85 1.61 11.96
C LYS A 576 33.33 2.79 11.11
N LEU A 577 32.20 2.61 10.45
CA LEU A 577 31.61 3.67 9.61
C LEU A 577 31.19 4.88 10.46
N LYS A 578 30.65 4.65 11.64
CA LYS A 578 30.31 5.70 12.60
C LYS A 578 31.55 6.48 13.04
N GLY A 579 32.67 5.80 13.23
CA GLY A 579 33.98 6.43 13.47
C GLY A 579 34.45 7.31 12.30
N GLU A 580 34.37 6.78 11.07
CA GLU A 580 34.74 7.52 9.84
C GLU A 580 33.88 8.80 9.66
N ILE A 581 32.58 8.76 10.05
CA ILE A 581 31.69 9.93 10.01
C ILE A 581 32.07 10.94 11.11
N SER A 582 32.44 10.46 12.29
CA SER A 582 32.88 11.33 13.38
C SER A 582 34.19 12.06 13.05
N GLU A 583 35.17 11.37 12.46
CA GLU A 583 36.40 11.95 11.97
C GLU A 583 36.11 13.00 10.87
N ALA A 584 35.22 12.70 9.94
CA ALA A 584 34.82 13.66 8.91
C ALA A 584 34.15 14.90 9.50
N ALA A 585 33.41 14.75 10.60
CA ALA A 585 32.80 15.90 11.29
C ALA A 585 33.86 16.84 11.90
N GLU A 586 35.00 16.29 12.37
CA GLU A 586 36.14 17.10 12.84
C GLU A 586 36.80 17.85 11.66
N ASP A 587 37.04 17.14 10.56
CA ASP A 587 37.64 17.74 9.35
C ASP A 587 36.77 18.85 8.73
N LEU A 588 35.45 18.65 8.68
CA LEU A 588 34.47 19.59 8.14
C LEU A 588 34.11 20.73 9.12
N GLY A 589 34.52 20.62 10.40
CA GLY A 589 34.13 21.56 11.46
C GLY A 589 32.66 21.42 11.90
N ARG A 590 31.90 20.50 11.32
CA ARG A 590 30.52 20.18 11.65
C ARG A 590 30.16 18.77 11.13
N ARG A 591 29.09 18.20 11.65
CA ARG A 591 28.59 16.91 11.13
C ARG A 591 28.23 17.02 9.64
N PRO A 592 28.54 15.99 8.83
CA PRO A 592 28.02 15.92 7.47
C PRO A 592 26.49 16.03 7.50
N ARG A 593 25.95 17.04 6.83
CA ARG A 593 24.51 17.33 6.83
C ARG A 593 23.90 17.02 5.49
N VAL A 594 22.83 16.23 5.50
CA VAL A 594 22.13 15.80 4.31
C VAL A 594 20.64 16.09 4.43
N MET A 595 20.00 16.47 3.35
CA MET A 595 18.56 16.60 3.26
C MET A 595 18.03 15.46 2.41
N ILE A 596 17.09 14.67 2.95
CA ILE A 596 16.38 13.64 2.20
C ILE A 596 15.04 14.22 1.74
N ALA A 597 14.86 14.26 0.42
CA ALA A 597 13.74 14.91 -0.23
C ALA A 597 12.93 13.97 -1.10
N LYS A 598 11.63 14.27 -1.20
CA LYS A 598 10.71 13.70 -2.19
C LYS A 598 10.16 14.82 -3.05
N LEU A 599 10.38 14.72 -4.35
CA LEU A 599 9.94 15.71 -5.32
C LEU A 599 8.68 15.28 -6.05
N GLY A 600 7.83 16.23 -6.41
CA GLY A 600 6.58 15.99 -7.13
C GLY A 600 5.47 15.41 -6.25
N GLN A 601 4.46 14.80 -6.85
CA GLN A 601 3.25 14.34 -6.16
C GLN A 601 3.30 12.86 -5.72
N ASP A 602 4.47 12.22 -5.78
CA ASP A 602 4.65 10.86 -5.27
C ASP A 602 4.70 10.84 -3.73
N GLY A 603 3.73 10.20 -3.11
CA GLY A 603 3.61 10.09 -1.66
C GLY A 603 4.29 8.87 -1.01
N HIS A 604 4.93 7.99 -1.77
CA HIS A 604 5.59 6.79 -1.25
C HIS A 604 6.90 7.14 -0.54
N ASP A 605 6.87 7.38 0.76
CA ASP A 605 7.98 7.94 1.53
C ASP A 605 8.79 6.93 2.37
N ARG A 606 8.43 5.64 2.36
CA ARG A 606 9.12 4.60 3.16
C ARG A 606 10.63 4.62 2.95
N GLY A 607 11.11 4.57 1.70
CA GLY A 607 12.54 4.56 1.38
C GLY A 607 13.26 5.78 1.94
N ALA A 608 12.69 6.96 1.75
CA ALA A 608 13.22 8.21 2.28
C ALA A 608 13.34 8.19 3.82
N LYS A 609 12.30 7.71 4.50
CA LYS A 609 12.24 7.62 5.97
C LYS A 609 13.27 6.65 6.54
N VAL A 610 13.37 5.47 5.94
CA VAL A 610 14.34 4.45 6.39
C VAL A 610 15.77 4.92 6.19
N VAL A 611 16.09 5.52 5.05
CA VAL A 611 17.42 6.11 4.77
C VAL A 611 17.73 7.24 5.78
N ALA A 612 16.78 8.13 6.02
CA ALA A 612 16.94 9.22 6.98
C ALA A 612 17.24 8.72 8.39
N THR A 613 16.50 7.66 8.84
CA THR A 613 16.72 7.02 10.14
C THR A 613 18.12 6.40 10.22
N ALA A 614 18.52 5.62 9.22
CA ALA A 614 19.82 4.96 9.21
C ALA A 614 20.99 5.95 9.15
N PHE A 615 20.90 6.99 8.33
CA PHE A 615 21.92 8.03 8.26
C PHE A 615 22.05 8.79 9.58
N ALA A 616 20.92 9.14 10.20
CA ALA A 616 20.93 9.80 11.52
C ALA A 616 21.55 8.88 12.60
N ASP A 617 21.21 7.60 12.61
CA ASP A 617 21.77 6.63 13.55
C ASP A 617 23.28 6.40 13.34
N LEU A 618 23.79 6.58 12.10
CA LEU A 618 25.20 6.55 11.78
C LEU A 618 25.98 7.83 12.20
N GLY A 619 25.27 8.95 12.42
CA GLY A 619 25.89 10.20 12.90
C GLY A 619 25.83 11.37 11.92
N PHE A 620 25.18 11.22 10.76
CA PHE A 620 24.85 12.37 9.91
C PHE A 620 23.86 13.30 10.61
N ASP A 621 23.94 14.58 10.30
CA ASP A 621 22.84 15.52 10.55
C ASP A 621 21.84 15.42 9.39
N VAL A 622 20.61 15.00 9.66
CA VAL A 622 19.64 14.64 8.62
C VAL A 622 18.40 15.52 8.71
N ASP A 623 18.14 16.27 7.66
CA ASP A 623 16.92 17.00 7.44
C ASP A 623 15.96 16.19 6.56
N MET A 624 14.68 16.18 6.92
CA MET A 624 13.62 15.65 6.07
C MET A 624 12.91 16.78 5.34
N GLY A 625 12.95 16.78 4.02
CA GLY A 625 12.11 17.67 3.22
C GLY A 625 10.63 17.31 3.38
N PRO A 626 9.72 18.29 3.41
CA PRO A 626 8.29 18.02 3.36
C PRO A 626 7.92 17.28 2.07
N LEU A 627 6.86 16.49 2.11
CA LEU A 627 6.34 15.83 0.92
C LEU A 627 5.84 16.85 -0.11
N PHE A 628 5.89 16.47 -1.36
CA PHE A 628 5.30 17.21 -2.50
C PHE A 628 6.01 18.51 -2.85
N GLN A 629 7.30 18.64 -2.49
CA GLN A 629 8.10 19.80 -2.90
C GLN A 629 8.28 19.86 -4.41
N THR A 630 8.29 21.09 -4.92
CA THR A 630 8.84 21.36 -6.25
C THR A 630 10.37 21.39 -6.18
N PRO A 631 11.09 21.22 -7.31
CA PRO A 631 12.54 21.35 -7.34
C PRO A 631 13.03 22.69 -6.79
N GLU A 632 12.35 23.81 -7.08
CA GLU A 632 12.66 25.14 -6.56
C GLU A 632 12.53 25.23 -5.03
N GLU A 633 11.40 24.70 -4.48
CA GLU A 633 11.15 24.67 -3.03
C GLU A 633 12.22 23.84 -2.30
N CYS A 634 12.60 22.71 -2.88
CA CYS A 634 13.62 21.82 -2.33
C CYS A 634 15.01 22.46 -2.36
N ALA A 635 15.40 23.07 -3.47
CA ALA A 635 16.68 23.75 -3.59
C ALA A 635 16.80 24.89 -2.57
N ARG A 636 15.75 25.71 -2.43
CA ARG A 636 15.70 26.79 -1.44
C ARG A 636 15.89 26.25 -0.01
N GLN A 637 15.16 25.21 0.35
CA GLN A 637 15.28 24.62 1.69
C GLN A 637 16.67 24.00 1.93
N ALA A 638 17.25 23.35 0.93
CA ALA A 638 18.59 22.78 1.03
C ALA A 638 19.64 23.88 1.33
N ILE A 639 19.51 25.03 0.67
CA ILE A 639 20.39 26.21 0.90
C ILE A 639 20.14 26.81 2.29
N GLU A 640 18.87 27.04 2.67
CA GLU A 640 18.51 27.59 3.98
C GLU A 640 18.98 26.71 5.14
N ASN A 641 18.97 25.40 4.96
CA ASN A 641 19.44 24.43 5.93
C ASN A 641 20.96 24.20 5.87
N ASP A 642 21.66 24.82 4.93
CA ASP A 642 23.11 24.71 4.76
C ASP A 642 23.57 23.23 4.70
N VAL A 643 22.94 22.42 3.84
CA VAL A 643 23.28 21.02 3.69
C VAL A 643 24.46 20.80 2.76
N HIS A 644 25.24 19.72 2.97
CA HIS A 644 26.30 19.31 2.05
C HIS A 644 25.74 18.52 0.86
N ALA A 645 24.61 17.84 1.06
CA ALA A 645 24.05 16.98 0.04
C ALA A 645 22.52 16.90 0.11
N VAL A 646 21.88 16.70 -1.04
CA VAL A 646 20.45 16.38 -1.16
C VAL A 646 20.29 14.97 -1.71
N GLY A 647 19.60 14.12 -0.96
CA GLY A 647 19.19 12.79 -1.41
C GLY A 647 17.75 12.81 -1.91
N VAL A 648 17.55 12.55 -3.21
CA VAL A 648 16.23 12.49 -3.82
C VAL A 648 15.74 11.04 -3.81
N SER A 649 14.65 10.78 -3.10
CA SER A 649 14.00 9.47 -3.11
C SER A 649 12.92 9.42 -4.20
N THR A 650 12.99 8.43 -5.09
CA THR A 650 12.05 8.26 -6.20
C THR A 650 11.49 6.84 -6.25
N LEU A 651 10.19 6.70 -6.57
CA LEU A 651 9.53 5.42 -6.78
C LEU A 651 8.72 5.39 -8.08
N ALA A 652 8.16 6.52 -8.50
CA ALA A 652 7.20 6.62 -9.60
C ALA A 652 7.80 7.22 -10.88
N ALA A 653 9.03 6.81 -11.25
CA ALA A 653 9.72 7.22 -12.49
C ALA A 653 9.84 8.76 -12.71
N GLY A 654 9.80 9.55 -11.63
CA GLY A 654 9.96 11.02 -11.67
C GLY A 654 11.41 11.50 -11.87
N HIS A 655 12.39 10.61 -11.74
CA HIS A 655 13.81 10.93 -11.72
C HIS A 655 14.29 11.63 -13.00
N LYS A 656 13.83 11.24 -14.17
CA LYS A 656 14.23 11.83 -15.46
C LYS A 656 13.84 13.31 -15.58
N THR A 657 12.79 13.75 -14.93
CA THR A 657 12.29 15.13 -15.01
C THR A 657 12.70 15.95 -13.80
N LEU A 658 12.53 15.42 -12.59
CA LEU A 658 12.65 16.18 -11.35
C LEU A 658 14.09 16.27 -10.85
N VAL A 659 14.93 15.25 -11.10
CA VAL A 659 16.32 15.27 -10.65
C VAL A 659 17.18 16.27 -11.43
N PRO A 660 17.14 16.32 -12.77
CA PRO A 660 17.81 17.41 -13.49
C PRO A 660 17.32 18.80 -13.06
N ALA A 661 16.00 18.93 -12.81
CA ALA A 661 15.40 20.22 -12.42
C ALA A 661 15.95 20.73 -11.07
N ILE A 662 16.11 19.86 -10.04
CA ILE A 662 16.69 20.32 -8.78
C ILE A 662 18.15 20.70 -8.92
N ILE A 663 18.95 20.00 -9.72
CA ILE A 663 20.34 20.34 -9.96
C ILE A 663 20.44 21.72 -10.65
N GLU A 664 19.56 21.97 -11.61
CA GLU A 664 19.47 23.27 -12.28
C GLU A 664 19.05 24.38 -11.31
N GLU A 665 18.08 24.13 -10.42
CA GLU A 665 17.65 25.12 -9.43
C GLU A 665 18.74 25.44 -8.40
N LEU A 666 19.50 24.44 -7.93
CA LEU A 666 20.66 24.68 -7.07
C LEU A 666 21.68 25.57 -7.75
N LYS A 667 22.02 25.33 -9.03
CA LYS A 667 22.93 26.17 -9.82
C LYS A 667 22.40 27.58 -9.99
N LYS A 668 21.13 27.76 -10.33
CA LYS A 668 20.50 29.09 -10.47
C LYS A 668 20.56 29.89 -9.19
N GLN A 669 20.48 29.22 -8.02
CA GLN A 669 20.55 29.86 -6.72
C GLN A 669 21.98 29.98 -6.17
N GLY A 670 23.00 29.60 -6.95
CA GLY A 670 24.42 29.75 -6.60
C GLY A 670 24.94 28.75 -5.58
N ALA A 671 24.34 27.54 -5.53
CA ALA A 671 24.67 26.47 -4.60
C ALA A 671 25.07 25.17 -5.33
N ASP A 672 25.94 25.29 -6.31
CA ASP A 672 26.50 24.18 -7.11
C ASP A 672 27.50 23.30 -6.34
N ASP A 673 27.87 23.68 -5.15
CA ASP A 673 28.64 22.91 -4.17
C ASP A 673 27.78 21.86 -3.43
N ILE A 674 26.45 22.04 -3.36
CA ILE A 674 25.55 21.04 -2.80
C ILE A 674 25.43 19.86 -3.76
N ILE A 675 25.91 18.69 -3.35
CA ILE A 675 25.84 17.48 -4.18
C ILE A 675 24.45 16.86 -4.16
N VAL A 676 24.08 16.22 -5.28
CA VAL A 676 22.80 15.50 -5.38
C VAL A 676 23.07 14.02 -5.58
N PHE A 677 22.40 13.20 -4.79
CA PHE A 677 22.34 11.75 -4.98
C PHE A 677 20.90 11.27 -5.07
N VAL A 678 20.69 10.09 -5.65
CA VAL A 678 19.34 9.54 -5.93
C VAL A 678 19.24 8.15 -5.34
N GLY A 679 18.12 7.87 -4.67
CA GLY A 679 17.80 6.54 -4.18
C GLY A 679 16.37 6.14 -4.53
N GLY A 680 16.10 4.83 -4.48
CA GLY A 680 14.79 4.26 -4.76
C GLY A 680 14.76 3.43 -6.03
N VAL A 681 13.58 3.28 -6.64
CA VAL A 681 13.41 2.47 -7.86
C VAL A 681 13.84 3.29 -9.08
N VAL A 682 15.09 3.09 -9.48
CA VAL A 682 15.69 3.70 -10.68
C VAL A 682 16.20 2.57 -11.58
N PRO A 683 15.67 2.41 -12.79
CA PRO A 683 16.18 1.42 -13.73
C PRO A 683 17.66 1.63 -14.06
N ALA A 684 18.45 0.57 -14.09
CA ALA A 684 19.90 0.66 -14.33
C ALA A 684 20.27 1.38 -15.66
N GLN A 685 19.43 1.26 -16.68
CA GLN A 685 19.58 1.97 -17.96
C GLN A 685 19.53 3.49 -17.83
N ASP A 686 18.96 4.06 -16.74
CA ASP A 686 18.85 5.50 -16.53
C ASP A 686 20.02 6.08 -15.71
N TYR A 687 20.94 5.24 -15.23
CA TYR A 687 22.07 5.68 -14.41
C TYR A 687 22.99 6.62 -15.16
N ASP A 688 23.36 6.29 -16.40
CA ASP A 688 24.23 7.15 -17.23
C ASP A 688 23.60 8.52 -17.49
N PHE A 689 22.28 8.56 -17.70
CA PHE A 689 21.54 9.82 -17.83
C PHE A 689 21.63 10.65 -16.56
N LEU A 690 21.45 10.06 -15.39
CA LEU A 690 21.49 10.75 -14.10
C LEU A 690 22.91 11.26 -13.78
N TYR A 691 23.94 10.45 -14.01
CA TYR A 691 25.32 10.89 -13.86
C TYR A 691 25.66 12.01 -14.84
N GLY A 692 25.20 11.93 -16.08
CA GLY A 692 25.33 12.99 -17.09
C GLY A 692 24.64 14.30 -16.69
N ALA A 693 23.55 14.23 -15.94
CA ALA A 693 22.87 15.40 -15.40
C ALA A 693 23.57 16.02 -14.19
N GLY A 694 24.56 15.33 -13.58
CA GLY A 694 25.37 15.84 -12.47
C GLY A 694 25.11 15.15 -11.12
N VAL A 695 24.36 14.06 -11.08
CA VAL A 695 24.17 13.23 -9.88
C VAL A 695 25.50 12.61 -9.46
N LYS A 696 25.80 12.56 -8.17
CA LYS A 696 27.06 12.03 -7.62
C LYS A 696 26.96 10.58 -7.12
N GLY A 697 25.76 10.06 -6.91
CA GLY A 697 25.53 8.70 -6.52
C GLY A 697 24.11 8.26 -6.84
N VAL A 698 23.93 7.04 -7.34
CA VAL A 698 22.62 6.41 -7.60
C VAL A 698 22.58 5.09 -6.83
N TYR A 699 21.60 4.95 -5.93
CA TYR A 699 21.46 3.80 -5.03
C TYR A 699 20.11 3.12 -5.26
N GLY A 700 20.12 2.11 -6.10
CA GLY A 700 18.93 1.32 -6.43
C GLY A 700 18.52 0.35 -5.33
N PRO A 701 17.38 -0.35 -5.51
CA PRO A 701 16.91 -1.37 -4.59
C PRO A 701 17.98 -2.45 -4.33
N GLY A 702 18.06 -2.91 -3.08
CA GLY A 702 19.07 -3.90 -2.67
C GLY A 702 20.45 -3.33 -2.33
N THR A 703 20.69 -2.03 -2.49
CA THR A 703 21.89 -1.38 -1.98
C THR A 703 21.80 -1.26 -0.45
N PRO A 704 22.71 -1.87 0.34
CA PRO A 704 22.72 -1.70 1.78
C PRO A 704 22.89 -0.22 2.17
N ILE A 705 22.08 0.29 3.08
CA ILE A 705 22.11 1.71 3.45
C ILE A 705 23.47 2.14 4.03
N PRO A 706 24.17 1.34 4.86
CA PRO A 706 25.50 1.70 5.30
C PRO A 706 26.51 1.87 4.15
N ALA A 707 26.37 1.10 3.07
CA ALA A 707 27.24 1.25 1.89
C ALA A 707 26.98 2.57 1.15
N SER A 708 25.71 2.94 0.98
CA SER A 708 25.35 4.24 0.38
C SER A 708 25.77 5.40 1.27
N ALA A 709 25.64 5.29 2.59
CA ALA A 709 26.08 6.30 3.55
C ALA A 709 27.60 6.55 3.47
N LYS A 710 28.38 5.49 3.31
CA LYS A 710 29.83 5.59 3.14
C LYS A 710 30.19 6.31 1.85
N ASP A 711 29.56 5.95 0.73
CA ASP A 711 29.82 6.62 -0.56
C ASP A 711 29.41 8.09 -0.52
N VAL A 712 28.24 8.42 0.05
CA VAL A 712 27.80 9.82 0.23
C VAL A 712 28.82 10.61 1.06
N LEU A 713 29.35 10.04 2.14
CA LEU A 713 30.40 10.68 2.94
C LEU A 713 31.65 10.98 2.10
N GLU A 714 32.11 10.02 1.29
CA GLU A 714 33.26 10.19 0.40
C GLU A 714 33.03 11.30 -0.64
N GLN A 715 31.81 11.38 -1.20
CA GLN A 715 31.44 12.42 -2.17
C GLN A 715 31.39 13.80 -1.50
N ILE A 716 30.87 13.92 -0.28
CA ILE A 716 30.89 15.16 0.50
C ILE A 716 32.33 15.61 0.74
N LYS A 717 33.22 14.72 1.20
CA LYS A 717 34.65 15.04 1.42
C LYS A 717 35.31 15.53 0.14
N LYS A 718 35.03 14.95 -1.02
CA LYS A 718 35.58 15.40 -2.31
C LYS A 718 35.05 16.76 -2.72
N ALA A 719 33.77 17.04 -2.50
CA ALA A 719 33.18 18.34 -2.86
C ALA A 719 33.68 19.49 -1.98
N THR A 720 33.90 19.22 -0.68
CA THR A 720 34.39 20.23 0.27
C THR A 720 35.93 20.46 0.22
N ALA A 721 36.69 19.54 -0.40
CA ALA A 721 38.14 19.70 -0.61
C ALA A 721 38.48 20.51 -1.86
N GLN A 722 37.52 20.83 -2.72
CA GLN A 722 37.69 21.69 -3.91
C GLN A 722 37.35 23.13 -3.58
#